data_04e621a19dcb5741c2a0cb48eba8aa42
#
_entry.id   04e621a19dcb5741c2a0cb48eba8aa42
#
_cell.length_a   1.000
_cell.length_b   1.000
_cell.length_c   1.000
_cell.angle_alpha   90.00
_cell.angle_beta   90.00
_cell.angle_gamma   90.00
#
_symmetry.space_group_name_H-M   'P 1'
#
loop_
_entity.id
_entity.type
_entity.pdbx_description
1 polymer ?
#
loop_
_entity_poly.entity_id
_entity_poly.type
_entity_poly.pdbx_seq_one_letter_code
_entity_poly.pdbx_strand_id
1 'polypeptide(L)'
;MDVRFSLLLVCFFVSGFAALLYQTAWTREFAFLFGTSELAVVAVLAAYMGGLAFGAAAAARFVRRLTRPVLVYGLLELGIAAGALCVPLLIRAVQAAYLSFAGGLDAPPETMALTTALFHLLGAFVVLAPCTVLMGATLPLLARYAVSDDSQVGPRIGILYAVNTFGAIVGTLVAAFVFLPAFGLRHTVYIGVAGNALVFLAAAALARGIVGSTREDAAPAKADHFHWILPAMTISGAVSFVYEVLWTRLLGQVLGGSTAAFASMLSSFLLGIALGSAIASRFAKTRAKAAVGFALAQFGTGVLAWVAFRAADRLPDLAHAVGASPSAPAAGAAAAGAMLLPVTLCIGATFPFGVRLLARNANEAASVSGRVYAWNTVGSILGAILAGFLLLPVLGLENTAMVGVVTSLSLATLTAWFAFPRRTLLAGLAIASLAIVAVVGLPTPVNLLLHSAISGSRTSGELYYLGVGRSATVTVVENSRGWKLLTNGLPESGIDRKEVPDRRINETAWLSLLPTAARPETDEMLIIGLGGAQTLGAVASSVSAIDVIELEHEVVVANRLIPRENSPLDDPRVTLRLGDARGAMNLSDKHYDAIVSQPSHPWTSGASHLYTREFFELVHSKLEPGGIFIQWIGGAFVDVELFGSLMASMTDVFRYVHVYRPVPTALVFMASDEPIDLLESAPRALANAPASFSRYGIHRVEDFYASWSLDTDGVRTLAEGRPRNTDDHNLLATTRLPPTMISMNRKRFNESFASVDVLDPAAFQSVDAVAVIRRMYWNGERKRAQRLTTTLTESEAASAFGWLAYESGQPKLAQKQFEKALELDPDEGSARAGLISIPAEAVLDQSNLTENEKVVLRANILMKTGDWDGVRALDIALSKIQPGSHLFGSASRVRAQWRISIGDEDDGRKAIAIIDKLLSRQRTPAHFLLRAEAGRLANDPKVAWAALEEVARGGRIGSRLRARALRLARRLGKPPEDSTVIPRLSRVPGARR
;
A
#
# COMPACT_ATOMS: atom_id res chain seq x y z
N MET A 1 25.89 -35.00 26.07
CA MET A 1 25.30 -33.78 26.72
C MET A 1 24.55 -34.27 27.95
N ASP A 2 24.63 -33.53 29.07
CA ASP A 2 23.86 -33.83 30.29
C ASP A 2 22.36 -33.64 29.96
N VAL A 3 21.51 -34.59 30.33
CA VAL A 3 20.05 -34.55 30.07
C VAL A 3 19.43 -33.25 30.59
N ARG A 4 19.89 -32.75 31.74
CA ARG A 4 19.41 -31.49 32.31
C ARG A 4 19.74 -30.29 31.46
N PHE A 5 20.93 -30.21 30.88
CA PHE A 5 21.31 -29.15 29.96
C PHE A 5 20.47 -29.19 28.66
N SER A 6 20.18 -30.41 28.15
CA SER A 6 19.30 -30.55 26.98
C SER A 6 17.88 -30.08 27.26
N LEU A 7 17.32 -30.35 28.45
CA LEU A 7 16.00 -29.88 28.86
C LEU A 7 15.99 -28.32 29.01
N LEU A 8 17.08 -27.73 29.55
CA LEU A 8 17.20 -26.26 29.61
C LEU A 8 17.31 -25.63 28.23
N LEU A 9 17.91 -26.30 27.25
CA LEU A 9 17.90 -25.82 25.86
C LEU A 9 16.48 -25.80 25.30
N VAL A 10 15.66 -26.82 25.59
CA VAL A 10 14.24 -26.82 25.21
C VAL A 10 13.48 -25.69 25.90
N CYS A 11 13.69 -25.48 27.20
CA CYS A 11 13.11 -24.34 27.92
C CYS A 11 13.51 -23.00 27.27
N PHE A 12 14.78 -22.86 26.91
CA PHE A 12 15.28 -21.60 26.31
C PHE A 12 14.82 -21.42 24.84
N PHE A 13 14.57 -22.50 24.12
CA PHE A 13 13.87 -22.45 22.82
C PHE A 13 12.45 -21.92 22.98
N VAL A 14 11.67 -22.43 23.93
CA VAL A 14 10.29 -21.98 24.19
C VAL A 14 10.27 -20.52 24.69
N SER A 15 11.24 -20.12 25.49
CA SER A 15 11.42 -18.73 25.92
C SER A 15 11.65 -17.79 24.72
N GLY A 16 12.56 -18.16 23.81
CA GLY A 16 12.81 -17.40 22.58
C GLY A 16 11.59 -17.38 21.65
N PHE A 17 10.87 -18.49 21.54
CA PHE A 17 9.60 -18.58 20.79
C PHE A 17 8.58 -17.58 21.34
N ALA A 18 8.34 -17.54 22.65
CA ALA A 18 7.39 -16.64 23.28
C ALA A 18 7.83 -15.16 23.11
N ALA A 19 9.12 -14.86 23.22
CA ALA A 19 9.65 -13.49 23.13
C ALA A 19 9.33 -12.84 21.77
N LEU A 20 9.59 -13.53 20.65
CA LEU A 20 9.32 -12.99 19.31
C LEU A 20 7.84 -13.07 18.91
N LEU A 21 7.11 -14.01 19.48
CA LEU A 21 5.66 -14.06 19.36
C LEU A 21 5.05 -12.78 19.98
N TYR A 22 5.47 -12.43 21.20
CA TYR A 22 5.07 -11.18 21.86
C TYR A 22 5.49 -9.94 21.04
N GLN A 23 6.75 -9.87 20.61
CA GLN A 23 7.22 -8.74 19.81
C GLN A 23 6.34 -8.53 18.58
N THR A 24 5.99 -9.60 17.86
CA THR A 24 5.14 -9.55 16.66
C THR A 24 3.73 -9.04 17.00
N ALA A 25 3.14 -9.49 18.10
CA ALA A 25 1.82 -9.06 18.55
C ALA A 25 1.84 -7.61 19.05
N TRP A 26 2.77 -7.26 19.94
CA TRP A 26 2.84 -5.93 20.54
C TRP A 26 3.18 -4.84 19.54
N THR A 27 4.01 -5.10 18.54
CA THR A 27 4.27 -4.12 17.46
C THR A 27 2.96 -3.70 16.78
N ARG A 28 2.02 -4.62 16.62
CA ARG A 28 0.69 -4.29 16.07
C ARG A 28 -0.19 -3.54 17.08
N GLU A 29 -0.20 -3.93 18.34
CA GLU A 29 -0.95 -3.21 19.38
C GLU A 29 -0.48 -1.76 19.52
N PHE A 30 0.83 -1.52 19.48
CA PHE A 30 1.39 -0.17 19.50
C PHE A 30 1.08 0.64 18.26
N ALA A 31 0.92 0.01 17.10
CA ALA A 31 0.52 0.69 15.88
C ALA A 31 -0.90 1.29 15.99
N PHE A 32 -1.79 0.70 16.78
CA PHE A 32 -3.10 1.29 17.07
C PHE A 32 -3.01 2.50 17.99
N LEU A 33 -2.03 2.53 18.89
CA LEU A 33 -1.84 3.60 19.86
C LEU A 33 -1.08 4.79 19.28
N PHE A 34 0.08 4.53 18.67
CA PHE A 34 1.04 5.53 18.22
C PHE A 34 0.99 5.79 16.70
N GLY A 35 0.16 5.03 15.98
CA GLY A 35 0.14 5.01 14.53
C GLY A 35 1.24 4.12 13.94
N THR A 36 1.30 4.11 12.62
CA THR A 36 2.23 3.28 11.83
C THR A 36 3.41 4.09 11.29
N SER A 37 3.59 5.31 11.77
CA SER A 37 4.75 6.12 11.41
C SER A 37 6.04 5.42 11.84
N GLU A 38 7.10 5.63 11.09
CA GLU A 38 8.38 5.01 11.38
C GLU A 38 8.94 5.42 12.76
N LEU A 39 8.65 6.66 13.18
CA LEU A 39 8.96 7.14 14.54
C LEU A 39 8.33 6.24 15.61
N ALA A 40 7.07 5.86 15.44
CA ALA A 40 6.35 5.00 16.36
C ALA A 40 6.96 3.57 16.37
N VAL A 41 7.20 3.00 15.18
CA VAL A 41 7.76 1.64 15.05
C VAL A 41 9.16 1.57 15.66
N VAL A 42 10.03 2.53 15.35
CA VAL A 42 11.40 2.57 15.91
C VAL A 42 11.38 2.82 17.42
N ALA A 43 10.48 3.66 17.91
CA ALA A 43 10.33 3.90 19.36
C ALA A 43 9.95 2.60 20.10
N VAL A 44 9.01 1.82 19.58
CA VAL A 44 8.61 0.52 20.15
C VAL A 44 9.77 -0.47 20.10
N LEU A 45 10.48 -0.57 18.98
CA LEU A 45 11.63 -1.45 18.83
C LEU A 45 12.76 -1.05 19.78
N ALA A 46 13.07 0.25 19.88
CA ALA A 46 14.09 0.77 20.80
C ALA A 46 13.71 0.51 22.26
N ALA A 47 12.44 0.66 22.62
CA ALA A 47 11.93 0.35 23.96
C ALA A 47 12.07 -1.14 24.30
N TYR A 48 11.68 -2.01 23.36
CA TYR A 48 11.80 -3.46 23.51
C TYR A 48 13.27 -3.88 23.71
N MET A 49 14.15 -3.45 22.83
CA MET A 49 15.57 -3.74 22.90
C MET A 49 16.26 -3.06 24.09
N GLY A 50 15.84 -1.85 24.44
CA GLY A 50 16.32 -1.12 25.61
C GLY A 50 16.08 -1.88 26.90
N GLY A 51 14.90 -2.46 27.04
CA GLY A 51 14.59 -3.36 28.16
C GLY A 51 15.50 -4.59 28.18
N LEU A 52 15.70 -5.25 27.04
CA LEU A 52 16.62 -6.39 26.92
C LEU A 52 18.06 -6.03 27.34
N ALA A 53 18.56 -4.89 26.84
CA ALA A 53 19.91 -4.42 27.17
C ALA A 53 20.04 -4.11 28.65
N PHE A 54 19.06 -3.42 29.24
CA PHE A 54 19.06 -3.09 30.67
C PHE A 54 19.00 -4.35 31.53
N GLY A 55 18.12 -5.30 31.21
CA GLY A 55 17.98 -6.60 31.91
C GLY A 55 19.27 -7.41 31.87
N ALA A 56 19.93 -7.51 30.74
CA ALA A 56 21.20 -8.20 30.58
C ALA A 56 22.33 -7.51 31.37
N ALA A 57 22.38 -6.17 31.33
CA ALA A 57 23.37 -5.40 32.09
C ALA A 57 23.14 -5.52 33.61
N ALA A 58 21.89 -5.51 34.07
CA ALA A 58 21.55 -5.71 35.46
C ALA A 58 21.94 -7.14 35.93
N ALA A 59 21.52 -8.16 35.18
CA ALA A 59 21.85 -9.54 35.44
C ALA A 59 23.37 -9.77 35.54
N ALA A 60 24.14 -9.16 34.65
CA ALA A 60 25.59 -9.24 34.63
C ALA A 60 26.25 -8.81 35.94
N ARG A 61 25.62 -7.87 36.68
CA ARG A 61 26.12 -7.43 38.01
C ARG A 61 25.80 -8.40 39.13
N PHE A 62 24.62 -9.05 39.09
CA PHE A 62 24.10 -9.83 40.22
C PHE A 62 24.27 -11.35 40.04
N VAL A 63 24.46 -11.84 38.80
CA VAL A 63 24.44 -13.27 38.47
C VAL A 63 25.47 -14.08 39.24
N ARG A 64 26.62 -13.52 39.63
CA ARG A 64 27.68 -14.18 40.40
C ARG A 64 27.23 -14.56 41.80
N ARG A 65 26.32 -13.77 42.41
CA ARG A 65 25.82 -13.96 43.80
C ARG A 65 24.68 -14.98 43.88
N LEU A 66 24.16 -15.42 42.73
CA LEU A 66 23.01 -16.33 42.70
C LEU A 66 23.41 -17.76 42.99
N THR A 67 22.75 -18.34 43.96
CA THR A 67 22.96 -19.76 44.39
C THR A 67 22.07 -20.74 43.59
N ARG A 68 20.93 -20.29 43.06
CA ARG A 68 19.95 -21.11 42.34
C ARG A 68 19.59 -20.49 40.99
N PRO A 69 20.53 -20.39 40.03
CA PRO A 69 20.31 -19.66 38.78
C PRO A 69 19.16 -20.24 37.95
N VAL A 70 18.93 -21.56 37.91
CA VAL A 70 17.84 -22.23 37.18
C VAL A 70 16.47 -21.89 37.75
N LEU A 71 16.34 -21.83 39.10
CA LEU A 71 15.08 -21.41 39.74
C LEU A 71 14.79 -19.93 39.47
N VAL A 72 15.81 -19.07 39.56
CA VAL A 72 15.65 -17.64 39.25
C VAL A 72 15.26 -17.45 37.77
N TYR A 73 15.84 -18.20 36.84
CA TYR A 73 15.43 -18.23 35.45
C TYR A 73 13.93 -18.56 35.32
N GLY A 74 13.47 -19.65 36.00
CA GLY A 74 12.04 -19.97 36.00
C GLY A 74 11.15 -18.82 36.54
N LEU A 75 11.58 -18.16 37.63
CA LEU A 75 10.84 -17.03 38.18
C LEU A 75 10.80 -15.82 37.23
N LEU A 76 11.87 -15.58 36.46
CA LEU A 76 11.85 -14.56 35.40
C LEU A 76 10.80 -14.92 34.32
N GLU A 77 10.72 -16.19 33.89
CA GLU A 77 9.73 -16.64 32.90
C GLU A 77 8.28 -16.48 33.41
N LEU A 78 8.03 -16.74 34.69
CA LEU A 78 6.74 -16.47 35.35
C LEU A 78 6.45 -14.95 35.39
N GLY A 79 7.46 -14.15 35.69
CA GLY A 79 7.37 -12.70 35.69
C GLY A 79 7.07 -12.15 34.29
N ILE A 80 7.68 -12.73 33.22
CA ILE A 80 7.39 -12.37 31.83
C ILE A 80 5.93 -12.71 31.49
N ALA A 81 5.45 -13.90 31.87
CA ALA A 81 4.06 -14.31 31.67
C ALA A 81 3.06 -13.35 32.35
N ALA A 82 3.32 -12.98 33.61
CA ALA A 82 2.49 -12.05 34.36
C ALA A 82 2.54 -10.64 33.73
N GLY A 83 3.73 -10.17 33.36
CA GLY A 83 3.92 -8.88 32.70
C GLY A 83 3.18 -8.81 31.36
N ALA A 84 3.24 -9.87 30.55
CA ALA A 84 2.57 -9.95 29.26
C ALA A 84 1.04 -9.83 29.38
N LEU A 85 0.44 -10.35 30.44
CA LEU A 85 -0.98 -10.16 30.75
C LEU A 85 -1.33 -8.72 31.15
N CYS A 86 -0.36 -7.96 31.69
CA CYS A 86 -0.55 -6.56 32.06
C CYS A 86 -0.38 -5.59 30.88
N VAL A 87 0.28 -5.98 29.79
CA VAL A 87 0.57 -5.09 28.64
C VAL A 87 -0.68 -4.41 28.08
N PRO A 88 -1.83 -5.07 27.83
CA PRO A 88 -3.02 -4.39 27.32
C PRO A 88 -3.56 -3.30 28.27
N LEU A 89 -3.45 -3.52 29.59
CA LEU A 89 -3.85 -2.54 30.61
C LEU A 89 -2.92 -1.32 30.59
N LEU A 90 -1.59 -1.57 30.52
CA LEU A 90 -0.60 -0.51 30.44
C LEU A 90 -0.71 0.31 29.15
N ILE A 91 -1.02 -0.34 28.02
CA ILE A 91 -1.29 0.35 26.75
C ILE A 91 -2.47 1.32 26.91
N ARG A 92 -3.59 0.87 27.51
CA ARG A 92 -4.75 1.74 27.76
C ARG A 92 -4.41 2.92 28.67
N ALA A 93 -3.61 2.69 29.71
CA ALA A 93 -3.18 3.76 30.61
C ALA A 93 -2.29 4.79 29.90
N VAL A 94 -1.34 4.34 29.07
CA VAL A 94 -0.50 5.22 28.24
C VAL A 94 -1.32 5.96 27.22
N GLN A 95 -2.33 5.31 26.59
CA GLN A 95 -3.25 5.94 25.66
C GLN A 95 -4.07 7.06 26.34
N ALA A 96 -4.64 6.79 27.49
CA ALA A 96 -5.38 7.80 28.25
C ALA A 96 -4.48 9.00 28.64
N ALA A 97 -3.25 8.72 29.07
CA ALA A 97 -2.28 9.78 29.37
C ALA A 97 -1.89 10.58 28.10
N TYR A 98 -1.73 9.91 26.96
CA TYR A 98 -1.40 10.56 25.69
C TYR A 98 -2.52 11.49 25.22
N LEU A 99 -3.77 11.00 25.23
CA LEU A 99 -4.93 11.79 24.86
C LEU A 99 -5.17 12.96 25.81
N SER A 100 -4.94 12.77 27.13
CA SER A 100 -5.05 13.85 28.10
C SER A 100 -3.97 14.92 27.95
N PHE A 101 -2.79 14.57 27.46
CA PHE A 101 -1.66 15.51 27.31
C PHE A 101 -1.62 16.18 25.94
N ALA A 102 -1.93 15.46 24.87
CA ALA A 102 -1.74 15.89 23.49
C ALA A 102 -3.04 15.94 22.66
N GLY A 103 -4.18 15.50 23.21
CA GLY A 103 -5.48 15.52 22.55
C GLY A 103 -6.22 16.86 22.69
N GLY A 104 -7.39 16.95 22.05
CA GLY A 104 -8.25 18.14 22.11
C GLY A 104 -7.79 19.27 21.17
N LEU A 105 -7.13 18.93 20.07
CA LEU A 105 -6.64 19.91 19.11
C LEU A 105 -7.74 20.29 18.10
N ASP A 106 -7.80 21.59 17.76
CA ASP A 106 -8.77 22.12 16.78
C ASP A 106 -8.58 21.55 15.35
N ALA A 107 -7.44 20.92 15.09
CA ALA A 107 -7.15 20.29 13.80
C ALA A 107 -6.16 19.13 13.98
N PRO A 108 -6.15 18.10 13.08
CA PRO A 108 -5.20 17.01 13.14
C PRO A 108 -3.75 17.53 13.14
N PRO A 109 -2.91 17.14 14.10
CA PRO A 109 -1.52 17.60 14.15
C PRO A 109 -0.64 16.86 13.14
N GLU A 110 0.51 17.46 12.83
CA GLU A 110 1.62 16.70 12.24
C GLU A 110 2.22 15.77 13.30
N THR A 111 2.14 14.46 13.08
CA THR A 111 2.58 13.45 14.05
C THR A 111 4.08 13.17 14.01
N MET A 112 4.86 13.99 13.29
CA MET A 112 6.30 13.83 13.08
C MET A 112 7.18 14.64 14.05
N ALA A 113 6.61 15.29 15.05
CA ALA A 113 7.34 16.12 16.00
C ALA A 113 8.23 15.29 16.94
N LEU A 114 9.40 15.85 17.32
CA LEU A 114 10.33 15.20 18.24
C LEU A 114 9.69 14.92 19.62
N THR A 115 8.82 15.79 20.10
CA THR A 115 8.07 15.62 21.35
C THR A 115 7.18 14.38 21.32
N THR A 116 6.49 14.16 20.19
CA THR A 116 5.68 12.96 19.94
C THR A 116 6.54 11.69 19.93
N ALA A 117 7.70 11.74 19.25
CA ALA A 117 8.62 10.61 19.23
C ALA A 117 9.15 10.24 20.61
N LEU A 118 9.48 11.24 21.44
CA LEU A 118 9.92 11.01 22.83
C LEU A 118 8.80 10.42 23.69
N PHE A 119 7.57 10.90 23.53
CA PHE A 119 6.42 10.32 24.23
C PHE A 119 6.20 8.85 23.81
N HIS A 120 6.26 8.55 22.52
CA HIS A 120 6.13 7.17 22.02
C HIS A 120 7.23 6.27 22.59
N LEU A 121 8.48 6.73 22.63
CA LEU A 121 9.61 5.97 23.18
C LEU A 121 9.42 5.70 24.67
N LEU A 122 9.11 6.73 25.46
CA LEU A 122 8.92 6.60 26.89
C LEU A 122 7.68 5.77 27.24
N GLY A 123 6.57 5.99 26.55
CA GLY A 123 5.33 5.21 26.71
C GLY A 123 5.54 3.74 26.37
N ALA A 124 6.17 3.45 25.23
CA ALA A 124 6.52 2.08 24.86
C ALA A 124 7.48 1.44 25.89
N PHE A 125 8.47 2.18 26.39
CA PHE A 125 9.39 1.68 27.40
C PHE A 125 8.67 1.33 28.71
N VAL A 126 7.79 2.19 29.20
CA VAL A 126 7.00 1.93 30.42
C VAL A 126 6.16 0.66 30.28
N VAL A 127 5.53 0.46 29.11
CA VAL A 127 4.70 -0.73 28.86
C VAL A 127 5.52 -1.99 28.71
N LEU A 128 6.63 -1.95 27.96
CA LEU A 128 7.39 -3.14 27.57
C LEU A 128 8.49 -3.51 28.55
N ALA A 129 9.06 -2.55 29.32
CA ALA A 129 10.18 -2.80 30.21
C ALA A 129 9.93 -3.89 31.26
N PRO A 130 8.73 -4.02 31.89
CA PRO A 130 8.49 -5.11 32.83
C PRO A 130 8.77 -6.51 32.25
N CYS A 131 8.41 -6.75 30.99
CA CYS A 131 8.66 -8.03 30.30
C CYS A 131 10.09 -8.11 29.76
N THR A 132 10.52 -7.08 29.02
CA THR A 132 11.77 -7.13 28.25
C THR A 132 13.02 -7.10 29.13
N VAL A 133 12.97 -6.42 30.28
CA VAL A 133 14.04 -6.46 31.28
C VAL A 133 14.23 -7.87 31.84
N LEU A 134 13.13 -8.57 32.16
CA LEU A 134 13.19 -9.96 32.60
C LEU A 134 13.71 -10.88 31.48
N MET A 135 13.25 -10.72 30.25
CA MET A 135 13.76 -11.46 29.08
C MET A 135 15.28 -11.27 28.90
N GLY A 136 15.76 -10.03 28.98
CA GLY A 136 17.18 -9.72 28.82
C GLY A 136 18.08 -10.37 29.89
N ALA A 137 17.54 -10.65 31.08
CA ALA A 137 18.26 -11.30 32.16
C ALA A 137 18.41 -12.82 31.99
N THR A 138 17.62 -13.47 31.14
CA THR A 138 17.58 -14.95 31.03
C THR A 138 18.88 -15.56 30.55
N LEU A 139 19.50 -15.04 29.50
CA LEU A 139 20.76 -15.56 28.95
C LEU A 139 21.93 -15.55 29.97
N PRO A 140 22.22 -14.48 30.69
CA PRO A 140 23.28 -14.48 31.73
C PRO A 140 23.03 -15.54 32.83
N LEU A 141 21.78 -15.74 33.25
CA LEU A 141 21.43 -16.73 34.25
C LEU A 141 21.67 -18.17 33.79
N LEU A 142 21.23 -18.46 32.56
CA LEU A 142 21.47 -19.79 31.97
C LEU A 142 22.96 -20.03 31.70
N ALA A 143 23.70 -19.01 31.27
CA ALA A 143 25.16 -19.07 31.11
C ALA A 143 25.87 -19.42 32.42
N ARG A 144 25.37 -18.94 33.60
CA ARG A 144 25.89 -19.28 34.91
C ARG A 144 25.82 -20.76 35.24
N TYR A 145 24.73 -21.41 34.85
CA TYR A 145 24.55 -22.86 35.01
C TYR A 145 25.32 -23.65 33.95
N ALA A 146 25.24 -23.21 32.70
CA ALA A 146 25.71 -23.96 31.57
C ALA A 146 27.22 -24.12 31.47
N VAL A 147 28.00 -23.14 31.98
CA VAL A 147 29.44 -23.07 31.77
C VAL A 147 30.14 -23.50 33.06
N SER A 148 30.84 -24.64 33.03
CA SER A 148 31.57 -25.22 34.17
C SER A 148 33.09 -25.12 33.97
N ASP A 149 33.56 -25.04 32.73
CA ASP A 149 34.95 -25.11 32.30
C ASP A 149 35.27 -23.98 31.30
N ASP A 150 36.51 -23.52 31.26
CA ASP A 150 36.97 -22.45 30.38
C ASP A 150 36.82 -22.76 28.91
N SER A 151 36.99 -24.03 28.55
CA SER A 151 36.78 -24.49 27.15
C SER A 151 35.32 -24.48 26.70
N GLN A 152 34.39 -24.42 27.65
CA GLN A 152 32.94 -24.40 27.40
C GLN A 152 32.37 -22.98 27.24
N VAL A 153 33.14 -21.92 27.59
CA VAL A 153 32.65 -20.53 27.58
C VAL A 153 32.03 -20.16 26.20
N GLY A 154 32.81 -20.25 25.16
CA GLY A 154 32.32 -19.95 23.80
C GLY A 154 31.29 -20.97 23.30
N PRO A 155 31.59 -22.28 23.34
CA PRO A 155 30.68 -23.33 22.85
C PRO A 155 29.30 -23.32 23.51
N ARG A 156 29.21 -23.27 24.85
CA ARG A 156 27.90 -23.35 25.53
C ARG A 156 27.08 -22.09 25.42
N ILE A 157 27.72 -20.91 25.52
CA ILE A 157 27.00 -19.64 25.37
C ILE A 157 26.53 -19.46 23.92
N GLY A 158 27.36 -19.83 22.93
CA GLY A 158 26.97 -19.78 21.51
C GLY A 158 25.80 -20.70 21.19
N ILE A 159 25.75 -21.90 21.77
CA ILE A 159 24.63 -22.84 21.59
C ILE A 159 23.36 -22.30 22.27
N LEU A 160 23.47 -21.78 23.51
CA LEU A 160 22.32 -21.14 24.19
C LEU A 160 21.73 -20.02 23.33
N TYR A 161 22.59 -19.13 22.83
CA TYR A 161 22.17 -18.03 21.97
C TYR A 161 21.52 -18.53 20.67
N ALA A 162 22.13 -19.51 20.01
CA ALA A 162 21.60 -20.10 18.78
C ALA A 162 20.23 -20.75 18.97
N VAL A 163 20.03 -21.52 20.06
CA VAL A 163 18.77 -22.22 20.34
C VAL A 163 17.65 -21.22 20.69
N ASN A 164 17.97 -20.19 21.47
CA ASN A 164 17.01 -19.12 21.78
C ASN A 164 16.59 -18.38 20.49
N THR A 165 17.56 -18.02 19.65
CA THR A 165 17.29 -17.35 18.36
C THR A 165 16.49 -18.28 17.44
N PHE A 166 16.74 -19.58 17.43
CA PHE A 166 15.94 -20.52 16.64
C PHE A 166 14.50 -20.63 17.16
N GLY A 167 14.30 -20.60 18.49
CA GLY A 167 12.97 -20.45 19.09
C GLY A 167 12.27 -19.17 18.61
N ALA A 168 12.98 -18.03 18.61
CA ALA A 168 12.51 -16.76 18.12
C ALA A 168 12.05 -16.81 16.64
N ILE A 169 12.81 -17.50 15.77
CA ILE A 169 12.42 -17.72 14.36
C ILE A 169 11.08 -18.44 14.27
N VAL A 170 10.95 -19.57 14.99
CA VAL A 170 9.71 -20.35 14.97
C VAL A 170 8.55 -19.53 15.54
N GLY A 171 8.80 -18.76 16.62
CA GLY A 171 7.82 -17.83 17.20
C GLY A 171 7.31 -16.80 16.22
N THR A 172 8.21 -16.12 15.48
CA THR A 172 7.86 -15.13 14.45
C THR A 172 7.04 -15.75 13.31
N LEU A 173 7.49 -16.90 12.76
CA LEU A 173 6.79 -17.56 11.65
C LEU A 173 5.41 -18.05 12.08
N VAL A 174 5.32 -18.74 13.22
CA VAL A 174 4.05 -19.29 13.70
C VAL A 174 3.09 -18.17 14.10
N ALA A 175 3.60 -17.07 14.71
CA ALA A 175 2.78 -15.89 14.98
C ALA A 175 2.18 -15.31 13.70
N ALA A 176 3.02 -15.03 12.69
CA ALA A 176 2.59 -14.33 11.47
C ALA A 176 1.71 -15.20 10.55
N PHE A 177 1.98 -16.52 10.45
CA PHE A 177 1.32 -17.38 9.47
C PHE A 177 0.22 -18.28 10.04
N VAL A 178 0.19 -18.48 11.37
CA VAL A 178 -0.76 -19.39 12.00
C VAL A 178 -1.59 -18.69 13.06
N PHE A 179 -0.96 -18.13 14.10
CA PHE A 179 -1.70 -17.70 15.28
C PHE A 179 -2.46 -16.38 15.06
N LEU A 180 -1.83 -15.38 14.46
CA LEU A 180 -2.51 -14.10 14.18
C LEU A 180 -3.66 -14.27 13.18
N PRO A 181 -3.52 -15.06 12.09
CA PRO A 181 -4.64 -15.32 11.18
C PRO A 181 -5.76 -16.13 11.82
N ALA A 182 -5.43 -17.12 12.67
CA ALA A 182 -6.43 -18.03 13.21
C ALA A 182 -7.10 -17.52 14.50
N PHE A 183 -6.37 -16.83 15.35
CA PHE A 183 -6.79 -16.54 16.72
C PHE A 183 -6.76 -15.05 17.08
N GLY A 184 -6.17 -14.18 16.24
CA GLY A 184 -5.98 -12.76 16.54
C GLY A 184 -4.87 -12.47 17.56
N LEU A 185 -4.75 -11.20 17.97
CA LEU A 185 -3.65 -10.73 18.82
C LEU A 185 -3.71 -11.28 20.25
N ARG A 186 -4.86 -11.17 20.90
CA ARG A 186 -5.00 -11.54 22.33
C ARG A 186 -4.71 -13.00 22.58
N HIS A 187 -5.30 -13.92 21.80
CA HIS A 187 -5.07 -15.34 21.96
C HIS A 187 -3.64 -15.72 21.61
N THR A 188 -3.02 -15.05 20.62
CA THR A 188 -1.61 -15.24 20.32
C THR A 188 -0.73 -14.91 21.53
N VAL A 189 -1.00 -13.79 22.24
CA VAL A 189 -0.30 -13.45 23.48
C VAL A 189 -0.54 -14.51 24.56
N TYR A 190 -1.77 -15.01 24.74
CA TYR A 190 -2.07 -16.06 25.73
C TYR A 190 -1.31 -17.37 25.48
N ILE A 191 -1.09 -17.74 24.23
CA ILE A 191 -0.25 -18.89 23.88
C ILE A 191 1.19 -18.68 24.34
N GLY A 192 1.73 -17.47 24.14
CA GLY A 192 3.05 -17.10 24.68
C GLY A 192 3.13 -17.19 26.19
N VAL A 193 2.10 -16.67 26.89
CA VAL A 193 1.97 -16.76 28.37
C VAL A 193 1.98 -18.20 28.84
N ALA A 194 1.22 -19.08 28.18
CA ALA A 194 1.21 -20.50 28.48
C ALA A 194 2.60 -21.15 28.29
N GLY A 195 3.31 -20.76 27.22
CA GLY A 195 4.69 -21.18 26.96
C GLY A 195 5.64 -20.80 28.10
N ASN A 196 5.64 -19.53 28.53
CA ASN A 196 6.46 -19.08 29.65
C ASN A 196 6.09 -19.76 30.98
N ALA A 197 4.80 -19.99 31.24
CA ALA A 197 4.35 -20.71 32.42
C ALA A 197 4.85 -22.18 32.43
N LEU A 198 4.82 -22.85 31.28
CA LEU A 198 5.38 -24.21 31.12
C LEU A 198 6.91 -24.20 31.37
N VAL A 199 7.62 -23.19 30.86
CA VAL A 199 9.06 -23.03 31.11
C VAL A 199 9.34 -22.83 32.59
N PHE A 200 8.53 -22.00 33.30
CA PHE A 200 8.64 -21.86 34.76
C PHE A 200 8.49 -23.20 35.48
N LEU A 201 7.45 -23.97 35.18
CA LEU A 201 7.19 -25.27 35.79
C LEU A 201 8.35 -26.25 35.55
N ALA A 202 8.85 -26.32 34.30
CA ALA A 202 9.99 -27.17 33.95
C ALA A 202 11.28 -26.70 34.66
N ALA A 203 11.58 -25.41 34.67
CA ALA A 203 12.76 -24.88 35.36
C ALA A 203 12.69 -25.08 36.87
N ALA A 204 11.53 -24.90 37.51
CA ALA A 204 11.32 -25.15 38.94
C ALA A 204 11.50 -26.66 39.28
N ALA A 205 11.02 -27.55 38.43
CA ALA A 205 11.24 -28.99 38.58
C ALA A 205 12.73 -29.36 38.43
N LEU A 206 13.42 -28.83 37.42
CA LEU A 206 14.85 -29.06 37.20
C LEU A 206 15.74 -28.48 38.29
N ALA A 207 15.30 -27.38 38.92
CA ALA A 207 16.05 -26.73 40.01
C ALA A 207 16.05 -27.56 41.29
N ARG A 208 15.15 -28.57 41.45
CA ARG A 208 15.15 -29.47 42.61
C ARG A 208 16.43 -30.32 42.61
N GLY A 209 17.27 -30.11 43.62
CA GLY A 209 18.56 -30.80 43.77
C GLY A 209 19.76 -30.14 43.09
N ILE A 210 19.59 -28.93 42.51
CA ILE A 210 20.70 -28.13 42.04
C ILE A 210 20.95 -27.01 43.05
N VAL A 211 21.92 -27.21 43.93
CA VAL A 211 22.45 -26.13 44.77
C VAL A 211 23.80 -25.74 44.21
N GLY A 212 23.82 -24.52 43.57
CA GLY A 212 25.10 -23.95 43.11
C GLY A 212 25.95 -23.49 44.26
N SER A 213 27.25 -23.78 44.25
CA SER A 213 28.20 -23.13 45.14
C SER A 213 28.30 -21.64 44.79
N THR A 214 28.30 -20.76 45.79
CA THR A 214 28.78 -19.40 45.63
C THR A 214 30.22 -19.49 45.15
N ARG A 215 30.50 -19.08 43.93
CA ARG A 215 31.86 -18.97 43.41
C ARG A 215 32.46 -17.72 44.07
N GLU A 216 33.54 -17.87 44.84
CA GLU A 216 34.23 -16.79 45.49
C GLU A 216 34.58 -15.67 44.50
N ASP A 217 34.47 -14.43 44.92
CA ASP A 217 34.90 -13.28 44.16
C ASP A 217 36.42 -13.37 43.96
N ALA A 218 36.83 -13.75 42.80
CA ALA A 218 38.24 -13.65 42.39
C ALA A 218 38.67 -12.18 42.53
N ALA A 219 39.83 -11.97 43.15
CA ALA A 219 40.42 -10.66 43.35
C ALA A 219 40.35 -9.79 42.06
N PRO A 220 40.20 -8.46 42.20
CA PRO A 220 40.08 -7.56 41.02
C PRO A 220 41.36 -7.74 40.18
N ALA A 221 41.18 -8.39 39.07
CA ALA A 221 42.26 -8.70 38.15
C ALA A 221 42.71 -7.43 37.42
N LYS A 222 44.04 -7.29 37.16
CA LYS A 222 44.67 -6.23 36.36
C LYS A 222 43.90 -5.95 35.08
N ALA A 223 43.87 -4.68 34.64
CA ALA A 223 43.21 -4.25 33.40
C ALA A 223 43.55 -5.19 32.23
N ASP A 224 42.53 -5.69 31.53
CA ASP A 224 42.71 -6.59 30.40
C ASP A 224 42.81 -5.80 29.09
N HIS A 225 43.71 -6.20 28.22
CA HIS A 225 43.91 -5.58 26.90
C HIS A 225 42.70 -5.71 25.95
N PHE A 226 41.68 -6.46 26.32
CA PHE A 226 40.50 -6.71 25.48
C PHE A 226 39.24 -5.89 25.81
N HIS A 227 39.36 -4.81 26.59
CA HIS A 227 38.20 -3.93 26.90
C HIS A 227 37.58 -3.29 25.65
N TRP A 228 38.37 -3.10 24.59
CA TRP A 228 37.90 -2.61 23.30
C TRP A 228 36.81 -3.47 22.63
N ILE A 229 36.64 -4.74 23.04
CA ILE A 229 35.57 -5.63 22.53
C ILE A 229 34.19 -5.08 22.81
N LEU A 230 33.93 -4.40 23.90
CA LEU A 230 32.63 -3.84 24.22
C LEU A 230 32.23 -2.74 23.21
N PRO A 231 32.97 -1.68 22.97
CA PRO A 231 32.68 -0.73 21.91
C PRO A 231 32.66 -1.38 20.51
N ALA A 232 33.51 -2.36 20.24
CA ALA A 232 33.46 -3.11 18.98
C ALA A 232 32.14 -3.87 18.80
N MET A 233 31.60 -4.46 19.88
CA MET A 233 30.29 -5.12 19.85
C MET A 233 29.14 -4.13 19.68
N THR A 234 29.25 -2.91 20.22
CA THR A 234 28.29 -1.83 19.96
C THR A 234 28.26 -1.45 18.50
N ILE A 235 29.42 -1.22 17.88
CA ILE A 235 29.52 -0.89 16.47
C ILE A 235 29.01 -2.06 15.59
N SER A 236 29.40 -3.30 15.96
CA SER A 236 28.93 -4.51 15.25
C SER A 236 27.41 -4.67 15.33
N GLY A 237 26.81 -4.41 16.51
CA GLY A 237 25.35 -4.37 16.68
C GLY A 237 24.68 -3.28 15.83
N ALA A 238 25.27 -2.09 15.80
CA ALA A 238 24.76 -0.98 14.98
C ALA A 238 24.78 -1.34 13.47
N VAL A 239 25.89 -1.87 12.97
CA VAL A 239 26.00 -2.31 11.57
C VAL A 239 24.99 -3.42 11.25
N SER A 240 24.80 -4.38 12.16
CA SER A 240 23.82 -5.45 11.98
C SER A 240 22.41 -4.89 11.74
N PHE A 241 21.98 -3.91 12.52
CA PHE A 241 20.65 -3.30 12.39
C PHE A 241 20.56 -2.32 11.22
N VAL A 242 21.64 -1.64 10.86
CA VAL A 242 21.69 -0.88 9.61
C VAL A 242 21.41 -1.82 8.41
N TYR A 243 22.01 -2.99 8.38
CA TYR A 243 21.74 -3.98 7.35
C TYR A 243 20.32 -4.55 7.45
N GLU A 244 19.79 -4.83 8.63
CA GLU A 244 18.43 -5.32 8.82
C GLU A 244 17.41 -4.35 8.24
N VAL A 245 17.50 -3.05 8.55
CA VAL A 245 16.62 -2.00 8.02
C VAL A 245 16.78 -1.86 6.51
N LEU A 246 18.01 -1.79 6.01
CA LEU A 246 18.32 -1.69 4.59
C LEU A 246 17.72 -2.87 3.78
N TRP A 247 17.94 -4.09 4.24
CA TRP A 247 17.43 -5.28 3.56
C TRP A 247 15.92 -5.42 3.66
N THR A 248 15.30 -4.95 4.73
CA THR A 248 13.83 -4.85 4.83
C THR A 248 13.27 -3.98 3.71
N ARG A 249 13.93 -2.85 3.42
CA ARG A 249 13.54 -1.95 2.31
C ARG A 249 13.71 -2.60 0.93
N LEU A 250 14.85 -3.23 0.69
CA LEU A 250 15.14 -3.87 -0.60
C LEU A 250 14.24 -5.08 -0.86
N LEU A 251 14.06 -5.96 0.12
CA LEU A 251 13.21 -7.15 0.00
C LEU A 251 11.72 -6.77 -0.08
N GLY A 252 11.32 -5.67 0.55
CA GLY A 252 9.98 -5.12 0.46
C GLY A 252 9.55 -4.81 -0.97
N GLN A 253 10.49 -4.41 -1.86
CA GLN A 253 10.21 -4.15 -3.27
C GLN A 253 9.70 -5.40 -4.02
N VAL A 254 10.10 -6.58 -3.59
CA VAL A 254 9.72 -7.86 -4.22
C VAL A 254 8.60 -8.56 -3.46
N LEU A 255 8.64 -8.51 -2.13
CA LEU A 255 7.72 -9.26 -1.26
C LEU A 255 6.47 -8.46 -0.88
N GLY A 256 6.44 -7.15 -1.16
CA GLY A 256 5.26 -6.30 -1.02
C GLY A 256 4.90 -5.90 0.41
N GLY A 257 5.85 -5.50 1.26
CA GLY A 257 5.64 -4.72 2.50
C GLY A 257 4.64 -5.24 3.54
N SER A 258 4.38 -6.54 3.57
CA SER A 258 3.38 -7.14 4.45
C SER A 258 3.99 -7.73 5.71
N THR A 259 3.16 -7.99 6.72
CA THR A 259 3.57 -8.72 7.94
C THR A 259 4.23 -10.06 7.65
N ALA A 260 3.70 -10.81 6.68
CA ALA A 260 4.29 -12.11 6.32
C ALA A 260 5.61 -11.95 5.54
N ALA A 261 5.74 -10.91 4.70
CA ALA A 261 7.01 -10.57 4.05
C ALA A 261 8.06 -10.18 5.09
N PHE A 262 7.69 -9.34 6.04
CA PHE A 262 8.54 -8.97 7.18
C PHE A 262 8.95 -10.18 8.02
N ALA A 263 8.01 -11.05 8.40
CA ALA A 263 8.28 -12.26 9.16
C ALA A 263 9.22 -13.23 8.40
N SER A 264 9.04 -13.39 7.09
CA SER A 264 9.91 -14.19 6.24
C SER A 264 11.32 -13.65 6.18
N MET A 265 11.47 -12.33 6.01
CA MET A 265 12.76 -11.65 5.98
C MET A 265 13.47 -11.74 7.34
N LEU A 266 12.77 -11.38 8.44
CA LEU A 266 13.31 -11.44 9.79
C LEU A 266 13.73 -12.86 10.18
N SER A 267 12.92 -13.86 9.84
CA SER A 267 13.25 -15.27 10.10
C SER A 267 14.49 -15.72 9.33
N SER A 268 14.65 -15.27 8.08
CA SER A 268 15.85 -15.56 7.27
C SER A 268 17.09 -14.90 7.85
N PHE A 269 16.95 -13.66 8.32
CA PHE A 269 18.03 -12.91 8.97
C PHE A 269 18.46 -13.59 10.29
N LEU A 270 17.51 -13.91 11.14
CA LEU A 270 17.75 -14.61 12.41
C LEU A 270 18.29 -16.03 12.21
N LEU A 271 17.88 -16.73 11.14
CA LEU A 271 18.40 -18.06 10.82
C LEU A 271 19.92 -18.01 10.58
N GLY A 272 20.38 -17.03 9.84
CA GLY A 272 21.82 -16.83 9.66
C GLY A 272 22.52 -16.54 10.98
N ILE A 273 21.95 -15.69 11.83
CA ILE A 273 22.49 -15.40 13.16
C ILE A 273 22.57 -16.66 14.02
N ALA A 274 21.52 -17.48 14.06
CA ALA A 274 21.50 -18.70 14.84
C ALA A 274 22.53 -19.72 14.34
N LEU A 275 22.56 -19.99 13.02
CA LEU A 275 23.52 -20.89 12.42
C LEU A 275 24.97 -20.39 12.56
N GLY A 276 25.20 -19.09 12.34
CA GLY A 276 26.50 -18.48 12.52
C GLY A 276 27.02 -18.59 13.93
N SER A 277 26.18 -18.32 14.92
CA SER A 277 26.53 -18.51 16.33
C SER A 277 26.80 -19.99 16.67
N ALA A 278 25.97 -20.92 16.17
CA ALA A 278 26.17 -22.36 16.40
C ALA A 278 27.48 -22.87 15.78
N ILE A 279 27.80 -22.42 14.55
CA ILE A 279 29.04 -22.77 13.88
C ILE A 279 30.25 -22.18 14.62
N ALA A 280 30.21 -20.87 14.90
CA ALA A 280 31.30 -20.16 15.56
C ALA A 280 31.57 -20.72 16.98
N SER A 281 30.56 -21.22 17.68
CA SER A 281 30.67 -21.82 19.01
C SER A 281 31.71 -22.94 19.04
N ARG A 282 31.82 -23.73 17.95
CA ARG A 282 32.78 -24.86 17.85
C ARG A 282 34.22 -24.37 17.80
N PHE A 283 34.46 -23.15 17.30
CA PHE A 283 35.76 -22.55 17.12
C PHE A 283 36.14 -21.60 18.26
N ALA A 284 35.19 -21.11 19.05
CA ALA A 284 35.37 -20.16 20.14
C ALA A 284 35.91 -20.82 21.43
N LYS A 285 36.88 -21.82 21.32
CA LYS A 285 37.43 -22.55 22.47
C LYS A 285 38.51 -21.77 23.20
N THR A 286 39.33 -21.03 22.50
CA THR A 286 40.44 -20.23 23.05
C THR A 286 40.33 -18.76 22.61
N ARG A 287 40.94 -17.84 23.43
CA ARG A 287 40.91 -16.40 23.14
C ARG A 287 41.61 -16.10 21.79
N ALA A 288 42.68 -16.76 21.47
CA ALA A 288 43.40 -16.58 20.22
C ALA A 288 42.53 -16.99 19.00
N LYS A 289 41.87 -18.17 19.06
CA LYS A 289 40.96 -18.61 18.01
C LYS A 289 39.74 -17.68 17.89
N ALA A 290 39.23 -17.18 19.01
CA ALA A 290 38.12 -16.24 19.03
C ALA A 290 38.53 -14.88 18.41
N ALA A 291 39.75 -14.42 18.59
CA ALA A 291 40.24 -13.19 17.95
C ALA A 291 40.30 -13.31 16.42
N VAL A 292 40.84 -14.43 15.90
CA VAL A 292 40.83 -14.70 14.45
C VAL A 292 39.38 -14.80 13.95
N GLY A 293 38.52 -15.54 14.67
CA GLY A 293 37.13 -15.74 14.30
C GLY A 293 36.35 -14.43 14.26
N PHE A 294 36.56 -13.52 15.22
CA PHE A 294 35.90 -12.22 15.25
C PHE A 294 36.33 -11.33 14.09
N ALA A 295 37.66 -11.27 13.81
CA ALA A 295 38.19 -10.51 12.67
C ALA A 295 37.64 -11.04 11.32
N LEU A 296 37.63 -12.38 11.14
CA LEU A 296 37.08 -13.01 9.93
C LEU A 296 35.57 -12.82 9.81
N ALA A 297 34.83 -12.84 10.91
CA ALA A 297 33.40 -12.58 10.94
C ALA A 297 33.09 -11.14 10.48
N GLN A 298 33.81 -10.15 10.99
CA GLN A 298 33.64 -8.76 10.58
C GLN A 298 34.06 -8.54 9.11
N PHE A 299 35.16 -9.15 8.68
CA PHE A 299 35.61 -9.12 7.29
C PHE A 299 34.58 -9.74 6.36
N GLY A 300 34.08 -10.94 6.70
CA GLY A 300 33.03 -11.63 5.95
C GLY A 300 31.74 -10.82 5.89
N THR A 301 31.33 -10.18 7.00
CA THR A 301 30.16 -9.29 7.01
C THR A 301 30.29 -8.18 5.99
N GLY A 302 31.43 -7.47 5.95
CA GLY A 302 31.64 -6.37 5.02
C GLY A 302 31.67 -6.82 3.56
N VAL A 303 32.49 -7.84 3.24
CA VAL A 303 32.64 -8.32 1.87
C VAL A 303 31.34 -8.94 1.34
N LEU A 304 30.69 -9.80 2.12
CA LEU A 304 29.45 -10.46 1.69
C LEU A 304 28.29 -9.49 1.59
N ALA A 305 28.20 -8.46 2.45
CA ALA A 305 27.22 -7.41 2.32
C ALA A 305 27.41 -6.59 1.04
N TRP A 306 28.65 -6.27 0.68
CA TRP A 306 28.97 -5.60 -0.58
C TRP A 306 28.58 -6.46 -1.80
N VAL A 307 28.90 -7.75 -1.79
CA VAL A 307 28.50 -8.70 -2.85
C VAL A 307 27.00 -8.82 -2.94
N ALA A 308 26.31 -8.99 -1.81
CA ALA A 308 24.85 -9.11 -1.75
C ALA A 308 24.16 -7.85 -2.29
N PHE A 309 24.62 -6.65 -1.92
CA PHE A 309 24.05 -5.41 -2.44
C PHE A 309 24.26 -5.26 -3.95
N ARG A 310 25.43 -5.60 -4.47
CA ARG A 310 25.66 -5.61 -5.94
C ARG A 310 24.77 -6.61 -6.67
N ALA A 311 24.41 -7.71 -6.01
CA ALA A 311 23.50 -8.71 -6.54
C ALA A 311 22.01 -8.32 -6.37
N ALA A 312 21.70 -7.27 -5.60
CA ALA A 312 20.32 -6.87 -5.29
C ALA A 312 19.48 -6.56 -6.54
N ASP A 313 20.11 -6.05 -7.60
CA ASP A 313 19.43 -5.77 -8.87
C ASP A 313 18.90 -7.04 -9.58
N ARG A 314 19.45 -8.22 -9.23
CA ARG A 314 18.99 -9.54 -9.70
C ARG A 314 17.97 -10.21 -8.77
N LEU A 315 17.61 -9.56 -7.68
CA LEU A 315 16.62 -10.11 -6.72
C LEU A 315 15.27 -10.42 -7.36
N PRO A 316 14.71 -9.61 -8.28
CA PRO A 316 13.48 -9.96 -8.99
C PRO A 316 13.59 -11.26 -9.79
N ASP A 317 14.72 -11.50 -10.45
CA ASP A 317 14.96 -12.73 -11.23
C ASP A 317 15.06 -13.95 -10.31
N LEU A 318 15.75 -13.80 -9.18
CA LEU A 318 15.86 -14.84 -8.15
C LEU A 318 14.49 -15.16 -7.56
N ALA A 319 13.71 -14.15 -7.22
CA ALA A 319 12.37 -14.29 -6.68
C ALA A 319 11.45 -15.04 -7.67
N HIS A 320 11.53 -14.66 -8.95
CA HIS A 320 10.79 -15.33 -10.01
C HIS A 320 11.20 -16.81 -10.16
N ALA A 321 12.51 -17.08 -10.13
CA ALA A 321 13.06 -18.43 -10.27
C ALA A 321 12.60 -19.39 -9.14
N VAL A 322 12.43 -18.89 -7.91
CA VAL A 322 11.94 -19.68 -6.78
C VAL A 322 10.41 -19.61 -6.61
N GLY A 323 9.71 -18.91 -7.51
CA GLY A 323 8.26 -18.73 -7.45
C GLY A 323 7.79 -17.85 -6.28
N ALA A 324 8.64 -16.93 -5.81
CA ALA A 324 8.29 -16.00 -4.76
C ALA A 324 7.17 -15.06 -5.22
N SER A 325 6.14 -14.95 -4.40
CA SER A 325 5.00 -14.04 -4.62
C SER A 325 4.41 -13.68 -3.25
N PRO A 326 3.58 -12.64 -3.16
CA PRO A 326 2.90 -12.33 -1.91
C PRO A 326 2.08 -13.49 -1.30
N SER A 327 1.65 -14.43 -2.14
CA SER A 327 0.90 -15.63 -1.72
C SER A 327 1.76 -16.89 -1.49
N ALA A 328 3.08 -16.82 -1.73
CA ALA A 328 4.03 -17.93 -1.57
C ALA A 328 5.12 -17.57 -0.56
N PRO A 329 4.80 -17.52 0.76
CA PRO A 329 5.72 -17.04 1.79
C PRO A 329 6.99 -17.90 1.93
N ALA A 330 6.91 -19.20 1.71
CA ALA A 330 8.10 -20.07 1.75
C ALA A 330 9.09 -19.74 0.63
N ALA A 331 8.61 -19.48 -0.58
CA ALA A 331 9.45 -19.05 -1.69
C ALA A 331 10.04 -17.65 -1.45
N GLY A 332 9.25 -16.73 -0.85
CA GLY A 332 9.74 -15.44 -0.41
C GLY A 332 10.85 -15.55 0.63
N ALA A 333 10.68 -16.43 1.63
CA ALA A 333 11.70 -16.72 2.64
C ALA A 333 12.97 -17.32 2.02
N ALA A 334 12.82 -18.20 1.00
CA ALA A 334 13.96 -18.76 0.29
C ALA A 334 14.75 -17.71 -0.49
N ALA A 335 14.08 -16.79 -1.19
CA ALA A 335 14.71 -15.67 -1.89
C ALA A 335 15.44 -14.73 -0.91
N ALA A 336 14.77 -14.36 0.19
CA ALA A 336 15.38 -13.57 1.26
C ALA A 336 16.58 -14.29 1.87
N GLY A 337 16.43 -15.57 2.18
CA GLY A 337 17.50 -16.41 2.73
C GLY A 337 18.73 -16.47 1.84
N ALA A 338 18.55 -16.66 0.55
CA ALA A 338 19.66 -16.71 -0.40
C ALA A 338 20.51 -15.42 -0.39
N MET A 339 19.87 -14.27 -0.23
CA MET A 339 20.55 -12.97 -0.17
C MET A 339 21.15 -12.70 1.22
N LEU A 340 20.45 -13.00 2.29
CA LEU A 340 20.80 -12.57 3.64
C LEU A 340 21.70 -13.56 4.37
N LEU A 341 21.51 -14.87 4.15
CA LEU A 341 22.15 -15.92 4.93
C LEU A 341 23.68 -15.81 5.00
N PRO A 342 24.41 -15.56 3.88
CA PRO A 342 25.87 -15.45 3.93
C PRO A 342 26.35 -14.33 4.85
N VAL A 343 25.71 -13.16 4.82
CA VAL A 343 26.06 -11.99 5.64
C VAL A 343 25.73 -12.25 7.10
N THR A 344 24.52 -12.76 7.36
CA THR A 344 24.00 -12.95 8.73
C THR A 344 24.65 -14.11 9.46
N LEU A 345 25.19 -15.10 8.75
CA LEU A 345 26.10 -16.12 9.33
C LEU A 345 27.33 -15.46 9.96
N CYS A 346 27.95 -14.51 9.27
CA CYS A 346 29.11 -13.77 9.78
C CYS A 346 28.71 -12.90 10.98
N ILE A 347 27.57 -12.19 10.89
CA ILE A 347 27.05 -11.37 12.00
C ILE A 347 26.81 -12.24 13.25
N GLY A 348 26.14 -13.39 13.08
CA GLY A 348 25.85 -14.30 14.20
C GLY A 348 27.09 -14.90 14.84
N ALA A 349 28.17 -15.07 14.08
CA ALA A 349 29.45 -15.56 14.61
C ALA A 349 30.15 -14.58 15.55
N THR A 350 29.87 -13.28 15.48
CA THR A 350 30.55 -12.26 16.30
C THR A 350 30.26 -12.42 17.79
N PHE A 351 29.05 -12.83 18.18
CA PHE A 351 28.65 -12.91 19.59
C PHE A 351 29.45 -13.95 20.39
N PRO A 352 29.52 -15.28 20.02
CA PRO A 352 30.31 -16.23 20.78
C PRO A 352 31.81 -15.92 20.78
N PHE A 353 32.35 -15.33 19.68
CA PHE A 353 33.74 -14.88 19.66
C PHE A 353 33.95 -13.69 20.59
N GLY A 354 33.08 -12.68 20.60
CA GLY A 354 33.15 -11.52 21.49
C GLY A 354 33.10 -11.92 22.98
N VAL A 355 32.17 -12.83 23.34
CA VAL A 355 32.09 -13.35 24.69
C VAL A 355 33.39 -14.07 25.11
N ARG A 356 33.94 -14.95 24.21
CA ARG A 356 35.17 -15.71 24.55
C ARG A 356 36.42 -14.81 24.62
N LEU A 357 36.44 -13.73 23.84
CA LEU A 357 37.52 -12.75 23.91
C LEU A 357 37.57 -12.02 25.27
N LEU A 358 36.42 -11.60 25.75
CA LEU A 358 36.31 -10.81 26.98
C LEU A 358 36.39 -11.69 28.23
N ALA A 359 35.77 -12.90 28.23
CA ALA A 359 35.79 -13.82 29.37
C ALA A 359 37.16 -14.50 29.52
N ARG A 360 37.77 -14.32 30.69
CA ARG A 360 39.08 -14.92 31.04
C ARG A 360 38.93 -16.38 31.41
N ASN A 361 37.89 -16.67 32.17
CA ASN A 361 37.60 -18.02 32.70
C ASN A 361 36.10 -18.27 32.79
N ALA A 362 35.72 -19.50 33.16
CA ALA A 362 34.35 -19.92 33.29
C ALA A 362 33.54 -19.09 34.32
N ASN A 363 34.22 -18.56 35.38
CA ASN A 363 33.54 -17.78 36.41
C ASN A 363 33.02 -16.42 35.87
N GLU A 364 33.67 -15.86 34.87
CA GLU A 364 33.29 -14.60 34.27
C GLU A 364 32.25 -14.76 33.15
N ALA A 365 32.05 -15.97 32.65
CA ALA A 365 31.26 -16.27 31.44
C ALA A 365 29.85 -15.64 31.49
N ALA A 366 29.15 -15.80 32.61
CA ALA A 366 27.79 -15.25 32.78
C ALA A 366 27.77 -13.71 32.81
N SER A 367 28.67 -13.08 33.59
CA SER A 367 28.73 -11.60 33.66
C SER A 367 29.17 -10.99 32.32
N VAL A 368 30.13 -11.64 31.63
CA VAL A 368 30.62 -11.20 30.34
C VAL A 368 29.58 -11.37 29.27
N SER A 369 28.83 -12.50 29.22
CA SER A 369 27.75 -12.69 28.24
C SER A 369 26.69 -11.59 28.35
N GLY A 370 26.28 -11.24 29.59
CA GLY A 370 25.34 -10.15 29.82
C GLY A 370 25.88 -8.77 29.36
N ARG A 371 27.15 -8.49 29.63
CA ARG A 371 27.79 -7.24 29.19
C ARG A 371 27.90 -7.14 27.68
N VAL A 372 28.39 -8.19 27.03
CA VAL A 372 28.52 -8.25 25.55
C VAL A 372 27.14 -8.13 24.90
N TYR A 373 26.12 -8.84 25.45
CA TYR A 373 24.76 -8.74 24.95
C TYR A 373 24.21 -7.31 25.09
N ALA A 374 24.34 -6.69 26.26
CA ALA A 374 23.87 -5.34 26.51
C ALA A 374 24.50 -4.30 25.57
N TRP A 375 25.83 -4.33 25.39
CA TRP A 375 26.54 -3.39 24.54
C TRP A 375 26.19 -3.62 23.05
N ASN A 376 26.07 -4.87 22.61
CA ASN A 376 25.61 -5.20 21.27
C ASN A 376 24.18 -4.67 21.02
N THR A 377 23.29 -4.86 21.98
CA THR A 377 21.89 -4.40 21.86
C THR A 377 21.78 -2.87 21.88
N VAL A 378 22.59 -2.17 22.67
CA VAL A 378 22.67 -0.69 22.61
C VAL A 378 23.12 -0.26 21.20
N GLY A 379 24.11 -0.95 20.63
CA GLY A 379 24.53 -0.72 19.24
C GLY A 379 23.38 -0.94 18.28
N SER A 380 22.64 -2.02 18.41
CA SER A 380 21.49 -2.35 17.56
C SER A 380 20.42 -1.26 17.57
N ILE A 381 20.10 -0.71 18.76
CA ILE A 381 19.17 0.42 18.89
C ILE A 381 19.71 1.65 18.13
N LEU A 382 20.97 2.00 18.34
CA LEU A 382 21.59 3.12 17.65
C LEU A 382 21.62 2.91 16.14
N GLY A 383 21.92 1.68 15.69
CA GLY A 383 21.91 1.30 14.27
C GLY A 383 20.53 1.42 13.62
N ALA A 384 19.48 0.98 14.31
CA ALA A 384 18.11 1.09 13.84
C ALA A 384 17.68 2.57 13.68
N ILE A 385 17.94 3.39 14.70
CA ILE A 385 17.64 4.82 14.69
C ILE A 385 18.43 5.53 13.56
N LEU A 386 19.74 5.30 13.51
CA LEU A 386 20.58 5.94 12.48
C LEU A 386 20.16 5.51 11.08
N ALA A 387 19.88 4.23 10.85
CA ALA A 387 19.47 3.74 9.55
C ALA A 387 18.15 4.36 9.07
N GLY A 388 17.09 4.32 9.92
CA GLY A 388 15.77 4.78 9.56
C GLY A 388 15.67 6.31 9.40
N PHE A 389 16.28 7.08 10.33
CA PHE A 389 16.10 8.53 10.37
C PHE A 389 17.16 9.36 9.68
N LEU A 390 18.37 8.82 9.52
CA LEU A 390 19.50 9.58 9.02
C LEU A 390 20.10 8.96 7.76
N LEU A 391 20.57 7.70 7.82
CA LEU A 391 21.35 7.15 6.74
C LEU A 391 20.52 6.92 5.48
N LEU A 392 19.37 6.24 5.59
CA LEU A 392 18.51 5.98 4.43
C LEU A 392 17.93 7.26 3.82
N PRO A 393 17.30 8.18 4.59
CA PRO A 393 16.73 9.40 4.02
C PRO A 393 17.77 10.38 3.46
N VAL A 394 18.97 10.45 4.07
CA VAL A 394 19.99 11.45 3.67
C VAL A 394 20.96 10.89 2.64
N LEU A 395 21.39 9.63 2.81
CA LEU A 395 22.43 9.03 1.99
C LEU A 395 21.89 8.08 0.89
N GLY A 396 20.62 7.67 0.98
CA GLY A 396 20.02 6.68 0.10
C GLY A 396 20.47 5.24 0.39
N LEU A 397 20.06 4.31 -0.48
CA LEU A 397 20.29 2.86 -0.28
C LEU A 397 21.77 2.49 -0.41
N GLU A 398 22.43 2.98 -1.45
CA GLU A 398 23.80 2.63 -1.83
C GLU A 398 24.81 3.08 -0.76
N ASN A 399 24.72 4.36 -0.39
CA ASN A 399 25.67 4.93 0.57
C ASN A 399 25.43 4.38 1.99
N THR A 400 24.17 4.09 2.35
CA THR A 400 23.86 3.41 3.62
C THR A 400 24.48 2.01 3.66
N ALA A 401 24.38 1.25 2.57
CA ALA A 401 25.07 -0.04 2.45
C ALA A 401 26.58 0.14 2.57
N MET A 402 27.14 1.15 1.90
CA MET A 402 28.56 1.46 1.93
C MET A 402 29.06 1.80 3.35
N VAL A 403 28.31 2.58 4.11
CA VAL A 403 28.63 2.88 5.53
C VAL A 403 28.74 1.58 6.33
N GLY A 404 27.79 0.66 6.17
CA GLY A 404 27.84 -0.66 6.84
C GLY A 404 29.07 -1.48 6.44
N VAL A 405 29.37 -1.54 5.13
CA VAL A 405 30.53 -2.27 4.56
C VAL A 405 31.84 -1.70 5.10
N VAL A 406 32.04 -0.39 4.98
CA VAL A 406 33.27 0.28 5.45
C VAL A 406 33.46 0.10 6.94
N THR A 407 32.39 0.23 7.73
CA THR A 407 32.45 0.05 9.19
C THR A 407 32.82 -1.38 9.56
N SER A 408 32.25 -2.40 8.89
CA SER A 408 32.59 -3.82 9.12
C SER A 408 34.05 -4.12 8.80
N LEU A 409 34.55 -3.65 7.65
CA LEU A 409 35.95 -3.83 7.23
C LEU A 409 36.91 -3.08 8.15
N SER A 410 36.54 -1.90 8.63
CA SER A 410 37.30 -1.14 9.62
C SER A 410 37.42 -1.88 10.95
N LEU A 411 36.29 -2.47 11.43
CA LEU A 411 36.28 -3.32 12.63
C LEU A 411 37.16 -4.57 12.46
N ALA A 412 37.14 -5.21 11.29
CA ALA A 412 38.02 -6.32 10.98
C ALA A 412 39.52 -5.90 11.07
N THR A 413 39.86 -4.76 10.49
CA THR A 413 41.23 -4.20 10.52
C THR A 413 41.65 -3.86 11.94
N LEU A 414 40.84 -3.15 12.71
CA LEU A 414 41.13 -2.81 14.11
C LEU A 414 41.24 -4.07 14.97
N THR A 415 40.40 -5.07 14.78
CA THR A 415 40.49 -6.35 15.48
C THR A 415 41.81 -7.05 15.18
N ALA A 416 42.22 -7.10 13.90
CA ALA A 416 43.48 -7.67 13.49
C ALA A 416 44.68 -6.89 14.12
N TRP A 417 44.57 -5.56 14.17
CA TRP A 417 45.62 -4.70 14.74
C TRP A 417 45.83 -4.92 16.25
N PHE A 418 44.73 -5.01 17.03
CA PHE A 418 44.80 -5.16 18.50
C PHE A 418 45.07 -6.62 18.93
N ALA A 419 44.66 -7.61 18.13
CA ALA A 419 44.70 -9.01 18.55
C ALA A 419 45.92 -9.81 18.11
N PHE A 420 46.70 -9.33 17.07
CA PHE A 420 47.82 -10.12 16.49
C PHE A 420 49.16 -9.41 16.51
N PRO A 421 50.22 -10.11 16.97
CA PRO A 421 51.59 -9.56 16.94
C PRO A 421 52.20 -9.52 15.52
N ARG A 422 51.75 -10.39 14.59
CA ARG A 422 52.15 -10.37 13.17
C ARG A 422 51.01 -9.80 12.31
N ARG A 423 50.97 -8.50 12.20
CA ARG A 423 49.88 -7.62 11.77
C ARG A 423 49.55 -7.63 10.26
N THR A 424 50.27 -8.39 9.42
CA THR A 424 50.42 -8.00 8.03
C THR A 424 49.33 -8.58 7.09
N LEU A 425 48.87 -9.80 7.26
CA LEU A 425 48.02 -10.43 6.24
C LEU A 425 46.56 -10.01 6.34
N LEU A 426 45.90 -10.17 7.54
CA LEU A 426 44.50 -9.85 7.70
C LEU A 426 44.22 -8.34 7.62
N ALA A 427 45.11 -7.52 8.20
CA ALA A 427 45.01 -6.08 8.09
C ALA A 427 45.24 -5.62 6.63
N GLY A 428 46.20 -6.23 5.94
CA GLY A 428 46.43 -5.97 4.51
C GLY A 428 45.25 -6.33 3.62
N LEU A 429 44.61 -7.48 3.86
CA LEU A 429 43.42 -7.91 3.14
C LEU A 429 42.25 -6.95 3.42
N ALA A 430 42.05 -6.55 4.65
CA ALA A 430 40.98 -5.62 5.01
C ALA A 430 41.21 -4.22 4.41
N ILE A 431 42.45 -3.72 4.41
CA ILE A 431 42.79 -2.44 3.77
C ILE A 431 42.64 -2.53 2.25
N ALA A 432 43.08 -3.63 1.63
CA ALA A 432 42.89 -3.86 0.20
C ALA A 432 41.42 -3.92 -0.18
N SER A 433 40.58 -4.62 0.65
CA SER A 433 39.14 -4.65 0.46
C SER A 433 38.47 -3.27 0.62
N LEU A 434 38.90 -2.48 1.60
CA LEU A 434 38.46 -1.09 1.75
C LEU A 434 38.77 -0.24 0.53
N ALA A 435 39.97 -0.38 -0.01
CA ALA A 435 40.41 0.32 -1.23
C ALA A 435 39.57 -0.11 -2.45
N ILE A 436 39.35 -1.41 -2.63
CA ILE A 436 38.51 -1.94 -3.71
C ILE A 436 37.08 -1.43 -3.60
N VAL A 437 36.49 -1.51 -2.42
CA VAL A 437 35.12 -1.05 -2.15
C VAL A 437 34.98 0.45 -2.40
N ALA A 438 35.97 1.26 -1.99
CA ALA A 438 35.98 2.70 -2.21
C ALA A 438 36.06 3.07 -3.70
N VAL A 439 36.84 2.32 -4.49
CA VAL A 439 37.02 2.57 -5.93
C VAL A 439 35.82 2.08 -6.76
N VAL A 440 35.28 0.90 -6.43
CA VAL A 440 34.26 0.27 -7.27
C VAL A 440 32.83 0.77 -6.93
N GLY A 441 32.61 1.26 -5.72
CA GLY A 441 31.32 1.76 -5.27
C GLY A 441 30.20 0.72 -5.28
N LEU A 442 28.98 1.18 -5.09
CA LEU A 442 27.74 0.38 -5.17
C LEU A 442 26.79 1.04 -6.18
N PRO A 443 26.27 0.29 -7.17
CA PRO A 443 25.31 0.84 -8.12
C PRO A 443 23.90 0.88 -7.54
N THR A 444 23.08 1.83 -8.01
CA THR A 444 21.64 1.84 -7.74
C THR A 444 20.98 0.60 -8.33
N PRO A 445 20.18 -0.17 -7.56
CA PRO A 445 19.55 -1.38 -8.07
C PRO A 445 18.25 -1.05 -8.86
N VAL A 446 18.41 -0.47 -10.05
CA VAL A 446 17.31 0.09 -10.86
C VAL A 446 16.27 -0.98 -11.24
N ASN A 447 16.71 -2.20 -11.59
CA ASN A 447 15.78 -3.27 -11.98
C ASN A 447 14.90 -3.70 -10.80
N LEU A 448 15.48 -3.74 -9.60
CA LEU A 448 14.74 -3.98 -8.35
C LEU A 448 13.75 -2.86 -8.05
N LEU A 449 14.14 -1.60 -8.18
CA LEU A 449 13.30 -0.43 -7.90
C LEU A 449 12.14 -0.28 -8.89
N LEU A 450 12.31 -0.76 -10.14
CA LEU A 450 11.25 -0.79 -11.14
C LEU A 450 10.37 -2.05 -11.07
N HIS A 451 10.65 -2.98 -10.16
CA HIS A 451 9.86 -4.19 -9.98
C HIS A 451 8.54 -3.89 -9.28
N SER A 452 7.47 -4.56 -9.73
CA SER A 452 6.16 -4.51 -9.09
C SER A 452 5.89 -5.81 -8.36
N ALA A 453 5.77 -5.74 -7.04
CA ALA A 453 5.46 -6.89 -6.19
C ALA A 453 4.12 -7.57 -6.52
N ILE A 454 3.15 -6.82 -7.11
CA ILE A 454 1.84 -7.37 -7.49
C ILE A 454 1.91 -8.13 -8.81
N SER A 455 2.51 -7.53 -9.85
CA SER A 455 2.56 -8.15 -11.17
C SER A 455 3.70 -9.16 -11.31
N GLY A 456 4.65 -9.18 -10.38
CA GLY A 456 5.86 -9.99 -10.45
C GLY A 456 6.75 -9.65 -11.66
N SER A 457 6.60 -8.44 -12.20
CA SER A 457 7.30 -8.00 -13.41
C SER A 457 7.78 -6.55 -13.28
N ARG A 458 8.75 -6.21 -14.14
CA ARG A 458 9.27 -4.84 -14.21
C ARG A 458 8.19 -3.89 -14.73
N THR A 459 7.99 -2.77 -14.05
CA THR A 459 7.17 -1.66 -14.53
C THR A 459 7.83 -1.04 -15.75
N SER A 460 7.06 -0.91 -16.84
CA SER A 460 7.57 -0.35 -18.10
C SER A 460 7.77 1.16 -18.00
N GLY A 461 8.96 1.62 -18.35
CA GLY A 461 9.35 3.03 -18.32
C GLY A 461 10.75 3.22 -17.75
N GLU A 462 11.12 4.47 -17.49
CA GLU A 462 12.39 4.89 -16.91
C GLU A 462 12.16 5.42 -15.50
N LEU A 463 13.16 5.29 -14.64
CA LEU A 463 13.11 5.82 -13.27
C LEU A 463 13.18 7.36 -13.36
N TYR A 464 12.09 8.04 -13.03
CA TYR A 464 11.98 9.49 -13.00
C TYR A 464 12.39 10.08 -11.66
N TYR A 465 11.96 9.42 -10.56
CA TYR A 465 12.24 9.85 -9.19
C TYR A 465 12.45 8.65 -8.28
N LEU A 466 13.40 8.79 -7.36
CA LEU A 466 13.64 7.87 -6.26
C LEU A 466 13.76 8.66 -4.96
N GLY A 467 12.78 8.51 -4.08
CA GLY A 467 12.81 8.98 -2.71
C GLY A 467 12.90 7.82 -1.73
N VAL A 468 13.96 7.81 -0.93
CA VAL A 468 14.09 6.83 0.17
C VAL A 468 13.65 7.51 1.44
N GLY A 469 12.34 7.50 1.66
CA GLY A 469 11.74 8.15 2.80
C GLY A 469 11.88 7.36 4.10
N ARG A 470 11.28 7.89 5.15
CA ARG A 470 11.31 7.24 6.47
C ARG A 470 10.43 6.00 6.50
N SER A 471 9.19 6.07 6.02
CA SER A 471 8.22 4.94 6.06
C SER A 471 8.29 4.06 4.82
N ALA A 472 8.66 4.61 3.66
CA ALA A 472 8.66 3.88 2.41
C ALA A 472 9.75 4.33 1.44
N THR A 473 10.05 3.48 0.47
CA THR A 473 10.78 3.86 -0.74
C THR A 473 9.79 4.20 -1.83
N VAL A 474 9.79 5.44 -2.27
CA VAL A 474 8.90 5.96 -3.31
C VAL A 474 9.64 6.02 -4.63
N THR A 475 9.09 5.38 -5.65
CA THR A 475 9.61 5.43 -7.01
C THR A 475 8.57 5.99 -7.96
N VAL A 476 8.97 6.91 -8.83
CA VAL A 476 8.15 7.36 -9.94
C VAL A 476 8.76 6.85 -11.23
N VAL A 477 7.97 6.15 -12.01
CA VAL A 477 8.36 5.60 -13.30
C VAL A 477 7.67 6.39 -14.41
N GLU A 478 8.46 6.98 -15.29
CA GLU A 478 7.98 7.72 -16.43
C GLU A 478 7.83 6.81 -17.66
N ASN A 479 6.72 6.95 -18.36
CA ASN A 479 6.48 6.25 -19.62
C ASN A 479 5.75 7.15 -20.63
N SER A 480 5.47 6.64 -21.80
CA SER A 480 4.78 7.41 -22.87
C SER A 480 3.37 7.89 -22.51
N ARG A 481 2.75 7.39 -21.45
CA ARG A 481 1.40 7.80 -21.00
C ARG A 481 1.46 8.87 -19.92
N GLY A 482 2.50 8.82 -19.07
CA GLY A 482 2.65 9.68 -17.92
C GLY A 482 3.55 9.05 -16.87
N TRP A 483 3.21 9.20 -15.62
CA TRP A 483 3.98 8.73 -14.48
C TRP A 483 3.23 7.64 -13.72
N LYS A 484 3.95 6.73 -13.14
CA LYS A 484 3.41 5.71 -12.26
C LYS A 484 4.16 5.79 -10.93
N LEU A 485 3.43 6.07 -9.88
CA LEU A 485 3.96 6.12 -8.52
C LEU A 485 3.86 4.73 -7.89
N LEU A 486 4.96 4.27 -7.31
CA LEU A 486 5.04 3.03 -6.55
C LEU A 486 5.58 3.33 -5.16
N THR A 487 5.07 2.62 -4.16
CA THR A 487 5.54 2.65 -2.78
C THR A 487 5.97 1.24 -2.37
N ASN A 488 7.25 1.05 -2.01
CA ASN A 488 7.83 -0.27 -1.71
C ASN A 488 7.51 -1.33 -2.78
N GLY A 489 7.61 -0.97 -4.08
CA GLY A 489 7.32 -1.85 -5.22
C GLY A 489 5.82 -2.09 -5.48
N LEU A 490 4.92 -1.49 -4.70
CA LEU A 490 3.48 -1.57 -4.88
C LEU A 490 2.98 -0.38 -5.70
N PRO A 491 2.26 -0.61 -6.81
CA PRO A 491 1.69 0.48 -7.61
C PRO A 491 0.55 1.17 -6.87
N GLU A 492 0.72 2.47 -6.58
CA GLU A 492 -0.29 3.27 -5.88
C GLU A 492 -1.15 4.09 -6.85
N SER A 493 -0.52 4.72 -7.82
CA SER A 493 -1.25 5.60 -8.73
C SER A 493 -0.59 5.68 -10.10
N GLY A 494 -1.43 5.81 -11.14
CA GLY A 494 -1.02 6.19 -12.49
C GLY A 494 -1.44 7.62 -12.76
N ILE A 495 -0.49 8.49 -13.10
CA ILE A 495 -0.70 9.92 -13.34
C ILE A 495 -0.51 10.17 -14.83
N ASP A 496 -1.55 10.53 -15.54
CA ASP A 496 -1.47 10.80 -16.97
C ASP A 496 -0.84 12.18 -17.23
N ARG A 497 -0.01 12.30 -18.28
CA ARG A 497 0.62 13.58 -18.68
C ARG A 497 -0.40 14.65 -19.03
N LYS A 498 -1.51 14.22 -19.63
CA LYS A 498 -2.67 15.07 -19.91
C LYS A 498 -3.87 14.38 -19.33
N GLU A 499 -4.66 15.10 -18.57
CA GLU A 499 -5.94 14.62 -18.14
C GLU A 499 -6.77 14.26 -19.38
N VAL A 500 -7.04 12.98 -19.51
CA VAL A 500 -7.90 12.46 -20.55
C VAL A 500 -9.23 12.20 -19.90
N PRO A 501 -10.23 12.98 -20.19
CA PRO A 501 -11.57 12.60 -19.83
C PRO A 501 -11.92 11.35 -20.65
N ASP A 502 -11.80 10.21 -20.00
CA ASP A 502 -12.24 8.95 -20.58
C ASP A 502 -13.76 8.83 -20.42
N ARG A 503 -14.40 8.07 -21.31
CA ARG A 503 -15.77 7.57 -21.11
C ARG A 503 -15.90 6.72 -19.85
N ARG A 504 -14.79 6.19 -19.34
CA ARG A 504 -14.73 5.49 -18.07
C ARG A 504 -14.56 6.50 -16.96
N ILE A 505 -15.35 6.35 -15.95
CA ILE A 505 -15.21 7.11 -14.72
C ILE A 505 -13.87 6.75 -14.10
N ASN A 506 -13.04 7.75 -13.82
CA ASN A 506 -11.84 7.56 -13.04
C ASN A 506 -12.25 7.22 -11.60
N GLU A 507 -11.85 6.04 -11.09
CA GLU A 507 -12.21 5.58 -9.75
C GLU A 507 -11.79 6.55 -8.65
N THR A 508 -10.63 7.21 -8.81
CA THR A 508 -10.12 8.16 -7.82
C THR A 508 -10.95 9.44 -7.75
N ALA A 509 -11.48 9.91 -8.88
CA ALA A 509 -12.39 11.07 -8.89
C ALA A 509 -13.72 10.77 -8.18
N TRP A 510 -14.19 9.54 -8.25
CA TRP A 510 -15.42 9.13 -7.57
C TRP A 510 -15.31 9.24 -6.06
N LEU A 511 -14.12 9.05 -5.49
CA LEU A 511 -13.93 9.07 -4.05
C LEU A 511 -14.25 10.44 -3.44
N SER A 512 -13.92 11.53 -4.12
CA SER A 512 -14.21 12.88 -3.66
C SER A 512 -15.50 13.47 -4.23
N LEU A 513 -15.97 13.02 -5.41
CA LEU A 513 -17.22 13.52 -6.00
C LEU A 513 -18.47 12.84 -5.44
N LEU A 514 -18.36 11.59 -5.01
CA LEU A 514 -19.49 10.83 -4.48
C LEU A 514 -20.06 11.43 -3.17
N PRO A 515 -19.23 11.79 -2.16
CA PRO A 515 -19.77 12.43 -0.95
C PRO A 515 -20.42 13.77 -1.25
N THR A 516 -19.83 14.59 -2.14
CA THR A 516 -20.44 15.87 -2.56
C THR A 516 -21.75 15.65 -3.35
N ALA A 517 -21.87 14.55 -4.09
CA ALA A 517 -23.13 14.20 -4.76
C ALA A 517 -24.22 13.79 -3.75
N ALA A 518 -23.83 13.08 -2.68
CA ALA A 518 -24.75 12.65 -1.62
C ALA A 518 -25.13 13.80 -0.68
N ARG A 519 -24.21 14.73 -0.42
CA ARG A 519 -24.39 15.92 0.42
C ARG A 519 -23.87 17.15 -0.33
N PRO A 520 -24.71 17.84 -1.12
CA PRO A 520 -24.30 19.02 -1.91
C PRO A 520 -23.78 20.20 -1.09
N GLU A 521 -24.07 20.23 0.19
CA GLU A 521 -23.67 21.20 1.21
C GLU A 521 -22.32 20.89 1.87
N THR A 522 -21.61 19.83 1.45
CA THR A 522 -20.27 19.47 1.95
C THR A 522 -19.32 20.66 1.82
N ASP A 523 -18.82 21.17 2.94
CA ASP A 523 -17.94 22.33 3.06
C ASP A 523 -16.51 21.94 3.48
N GLU A 524 -16.37 21.04 4.46
CA GLU A 524 -15.09 20.55 4.97
C GLU A 524 -14.90 19.06 4.68
N MET A 525 -13.76 18.74 4.02
CA MET A 525 -13.43 17.38 3.63
C MET A 525 -12.06 16.96 4.16
N LEU A 526 -11.98 15.76 4.75
CA LEU A 526 -10.72 15.09 5.07
C LEU A 526 -10.41 14.01 4.02
N ILE A 527 -9.20 14.02 3.46
CA ILE A 527 -8.68 12.98 2.58
C ILE A 527 -7.52 12.26 3.29
N ILE A 528 -7.65 10.95 3.46
CA ILE A 528 -6.62 10.09 4.03
C ILE A 528 -5.88 9.39 2.90
N GLY A 529 -4.59 9.74 2.73
CA GLY A 529 -3.73 9.27 1.66
C GLY A 529 -3.75 10.19 0.43
N LEU A 530 -2.58 10.68 0.03
CA LEU A 530 -2.40 11.55 -1.15
C LEU A 530 -2.27 10.75 -2.45
N GLY A 531 -1.49 9.66 -2.41
CA GLY A 531 -1.16 8.87 -3.58
C GLY A 531 -0.65 9.75 -4.73
N GLY A 532 -1.29 9.66 -5.90
CA GLY A 532 -0.99 10.54 -7.05
C GLY A 532 -1.74 11.86 -7.06
N ALA A 533 -2.31 12.30 -5.96
CA ALA A 533 -3.12 13.52 -5.80
C ALA A 533 -4.34 13.62 -6.75
N GLN A 534 -4.82 12.49 -7.28
CA GLN A 534 -5.94 12.49 -8.23
C GLN A 534 -7.30 12.68 -7.52
N THR A 535 -7.48 12.06 -6.35
CA THR A 535 -8.66 12.23 -5.50
C THR A 535 -8.76 13.68 -5.05
N LEU A 536 -7.63 14.26 -4.60
CA LEU A 536 -7.55 15.67 -4.22
C LEU A 536 -7.90 16.61 -5.39
N GLY A 537 -7.32 16.35 -6.57
CA GLY A 537 -7.59 17.17 -7.77
C GLY A 537 -9.00 17.06 -8.32
N ALA A 538 -9.80 16.09 -7.83
CA ALA A 538 -11.18 15.90 -8.23
C ALA A 538 -12.21 16.47 -7.23
N VAL A 539 -11.78 16.98 -6.09
CA VAL A 539 -12.70 17.60 -5.10
C VAL A 539 -13.51 18.70 -5.77
N ALA A 540 -14.82 18.67 -5.56
CA ALA A 540 -15.74 19.65 -6.16
C ALA A 540 -15.40 21.07 -5.72
N SER A 541 -15.63 22.05 -6.63
CA SER A 541 -15.38 23.46 -6.34
C SER A 541 -16.29 24.06 -5.27
N SER A 542 -17.33 23.33 -4.89
CA SER A 542 -18.23 23.72 -3.78
C SER A 542 -17.65 23.45 -2.38
N VAL A 543 -16.64 22.63 -2.25
CA VAL A 543 -15.98 22.35 -0.97
C VAL A 543 -14.99 23.47 -0.65
N SER A 544 -15.07 24.06 0.54
CA SER A 544 -14.30 25.28 0.91
C SER A 544 -12.98 24.93 1.59
N ALA A 545 -12.89 23.82 2.34
CA ALA A 545 -11.68 23.43 3.05
C ALA A 545 -11.39 21.93 2.88
N ILE A 546 -10.11 21.62 2.64
CA ILE A 546 -9.66 20.23 2.39
C ILE A 546 -8.43 19.97 3.26
N ASP A 547 -8.60 19.11 4.26
CA ASP A 547 -7.45 18.57 4.97
C ASP A 547 -6.99 17.28 4.28
N VAL A 548 -5.68 17.12 4.08
CA VAL A 548 -5.06 15.92 3.53
C VAL A 548 -4.03 15.38 4.52
N ILE A 549 -4.13 14.12 4.91
CA ILE A 549 -3.13 13.47 5.75
C ILE A 549 -2.39 12.43 4.92
N GLU A 550 -1.06 12.62 4.79
CA GLU A 550 -0.17 11.70 4.08
C GLU A 550 0.93 11.20 5.02
N LEU A 551 1.16 9.89 5.00
CA LEU A 551 2.14 9.25 5.89
C LEU A 551 3.58 9.50 5.44
N GLU A 552 3.83 9.50 4.12
CA GLU A 552 5.17 9.50 3.55
C GLU A 552 5.50 10.83 2.85
N HIS A 553 6.49 11.55 3.37
CA HIS A 553 6.96 12.82 2.79
C HIS A 553 7.39 12.70 1.33
N GLU A 554 8.02 11.58 0.93
CA GLU A 554 8.51 11.38 -0.43
C GLU A 554 7.38 11.25 -1.46
N VAL A 555 6.16 10.90 -1.04
CA VAL A 555 4.96 10.95 -1.89
C VAL A 555 4.61 12.40 -2.23
N VAL A 556 4.74 13.31 -1.26
CA VAL A 556 4.49 14.75 -1.47
C VAL A 556 5.54 15.34 -2.40
N VAL A 557 6.82 15.05 -2.16
CA VAL A 557 7.93 15.50 -3.03
C VAL A 557 7.73 15.00 -4.46
N ALA A 558 7.42 13.71 -4.63
CA ALA A 558 7.14 13.11 -5.94
C ALA A 558 6.01 13.84 -6.68
N ASN A 559 4.91 14.18 -5.98
CA ASN A 559 3.78 14.89 -6.58
C ASN A 559 4.15 16.31 -7.00
N ARG A 560 5.03 17.00 -6.27
CA ARG A 560 5.51 18.35 -6.63
C ARG A 560 6.47 18.33 -7.82
N LEU A 561 7.22 17.24 -8.02
CA LEU A 561 8.16 17.08 -9.13
C LEU A 561 7.48 16.67 -10.44
N ILE A 562 6.32 16.02 -10.38
CA ILE A 562 5.58 15.61 -11.58
C ILE A 562 4.99 16.86 -12.27
N PRO A 563 5.36 17.14 -13.53
CA PRO A 563 4.85 18.32 -14.25
C PRO A 563 3.33 18.21 -14.47
N ARG A 564 2.59 19.19 -13.98
CA ARG A 564 1.15 19.33 -14.15
C ARG A 564 0.83 20.78 -14.50
N GLU A 565 -0.19 21.00 -15.32
CA GLU A 565 -0.65 22.35 -15.65
C GLU A 565 -1.19 23.06 -14.40
N ASN A 566 -1.93 22.32 -13.55
CA ASN A 566 -2.39 22.77 -12.23
C ASN A 566 -2.09 21.66 -11.22
N SER A 567 -1.22 21.94 -10.27
CA SER A 567 -0.94 21.01 -9.19
C SER A 567 -2.07 21.04 -8.16
N PRO A 568 -2.70 19.90 -7.81
CA PRO A 568 -3.71 19.88 -6.75
C PRO A 568 -3.19 20.31 -5.37
N LEU A 569 -1.86 20.24 -5.17
CA LEU A 569 -1.22 20.69 -3.92
C LEU A 569 -1.11 22.22 -3.80
N ASP A 570 -1.31 22.94 -4.89
CA ASP A 570 -1.26 24.41 -4.92
C ASP A 570 -2.65 25.05 -4.77
N ASP A 571 -3.70 24.24 -4.61
CA ASP A 571 -5.05 24.70 -4.34
C ASP A 571 -5.10 25.36 -2.95
N PRO A 572 -5.52 26.65 -2.85
CA PRO A 572 -5.52 27.39 -1.58
C PRO A 572 -6.46 26.80 -0.50
N ARG A 573 -7.38 25.92 -0.89
CA ARG A 573 -8.28 25.20 0.04
C ARG A 573 -7.59 24.07 0.78
N VAL A 574 -6.41 23.64 0.32
CA VAL A 574 -5.73 22.43 0.79
C VAL A 574 -4.80 22.72 1.95
N THR A 575 -5.00 22.01 3.03
CA THR A 575 -4.05 21.91 4.14
C THR A 575 -3.47 20.49 4.18
N LEU A 576 -2.20 20.37 3.80
CA LEU A 576 -1.51 19.08 3.81
C LEU A 576 -0.77 18.89 5.15
N ARG A 577 -0.97 17.70 5.77
CA ARG A 577 -0.34 17.31 7.03
C ARG A 577 0.39 15.99 6.86
N LEU A 578 1.62 15.92 7.40
CA LEU A 578 2.41 14.70 7.40
C LEU A 578 2.19 13.92 8.70
N GLY A 579 1.82 12.63 8.58
CA GLY A 579 1.67 11.75 9.72
C GLY A 579 0.73 10.57 9.49
N ASP A 580 0.54 9.80 10.55
CA ASP A 580 -0.43 8.72 10.56
C ASP A 580 -1.84 9.27 10.79
N ALA A 581 -2.76 8.97 9.85
CA ALA A 581 -4.10 9.54 9.87
C ALA A 581 -4.91 9.12 11.11
N ARG A 582 -4.82 7.84 11.52
CA ARG A 582 -5.52 7.33 12.68
C ARG A 582 -5.03 7.99 13.98
N GLY A 583 -3.70 8.12 14.11
CA GLY A 583 -3.07 8.82 15.24
C GLY A 583 -3.44 10.30 15.28
N ALA A 584 -3.40 10.99 14.15
CA ALA A 584 -3.72 12.41 14.04
C ALA A 584 -5.20 12.70 14.35
N MET A 585 -6.12 11.87 13.82
CA MET A 585 -7.56 11.98 14.09
C MET A 585 -7.90 11.75 15.58
N ASN A 586 -7.21 10.83 16.25
CA ASN A 586 -7.40 10.61 17.68
C ASN A 586 -7.05 11.83 18.54
N LEU A 587 -6.13 12.68 18.10
CA LEU A 587 -5.67 13.87 18.81
C LEU A 587 -6.48 15.12 18.49
N SER A 588 -7.28 15.13 17.44
CA SER A 588 -8.06 16.27 16.99
C SER A 588 -9.53 16.14 17.38
N ASP A 589 -10.14 17.26 17.74
CA ASP A 589 -11.59 17.36 17.94
C ASP A 589 -12.33 17.88 16.69
N LYS A 590 -11.60 18.14 15.60
CA LYS A 590 -12.19 18.60 14.33
C LYS A 590 -13.11 17.54 13.75
N HIS A 591 -14.29 17.98 13.28
CA HIS A 591 -15.27 17.19 12.55
C HIS A 591 -15.30 17.60 11.08
N TYR A 592 -15.83 16.74 10.23
CA TYR A 592 -15.85 16.91 8.78
C TYR A 592 -17.21 16.49 8.20
N ASP A 593 -17.68 17.19 7.18
CA ASP A 593 -18.86 16.78 6.41
C ASP A 593 -18.59 15.51 5.60
N ALA A 594 -17.34 15.35 5.15
CA ALA A 594 -16.94 14.16 4.43
C ALA A 594 -15.52 13.70 4.82
N ILE A 595 -15.38 12.39 5.02
CA ILE A 595 -14.07 11.74 5.22
C ILE A 595 -13.86 10.71 4.10
N VAL A 596 -12.78 10.87 3.33
CA VAL A 596 -12.41 10.00 2.22
C VAL A 596 -11.16 9.22 2.59
N SER A 597 -11.28 7.90 2.70
CA SER A 597 -10.18 7.00 3.01
C SER A 597 -9.76 6.23 1.75
N GLN A 598 -8.57 6.55 1.26
CA GLN A 598 -7.91 5.88 0.13
C GLN A 598 -6.55 5.34 0.56
N PRO A 599 -6.50 4.38 1.48
CA PRO A 599 -5.22 3.82 1.91
C PRO A 599 -4.61 2.97 0.80
N SER A 600 -3.32 2.67 0.95
CA SER A 600 -2.59 1.72 0.12
C SER A 600 -3.21 0.31 0.19
N HIS A 601 -2.50 -0.69 -0.26
CA HIS A 601 -2.99 -2.07 -0.31
C HIS A 601 -3.34 -2.60 1.10
N PRO A 602 -4.47 -3.28 1.30
CA PRO A 602 -5.02 -3.60 2.63
C PRO A 602 -4.15 -4.52 3.49
N TRP A 603 -3.20 -5.24 2.91
CA TRP A 603 -2.24 -6.08 3.65
C TRP A 603 -0.95 -5.36 4.04
N THR A 604 -0.73 -4.13 3.61
CA THR A 604 0.47 -3.38 3.99
C THR A 604 0.38 -2.92 5.43
N SER A 605 1.52 -2.86 6.10
CA SER A 605 1.59 -2.60 7.54
C SER A 605 0.89 -1.29 7.95
N GLY A 606 0.99 -0.23 7.15
CA GLY A 606 0.35 1.06 7.43
C GLY A 606 -1.12 1.16 7.05
N ALA A 607 -1.57 0.41 6.02
CA ALA A 607 -2.92 0.54 5.50
C ALA A 607 -3.94 -0.38 6.18
N SER A 608 -3.51 -1.57 6.66
CA SER A 608 -4.42 -2.57 7.22
C SER A 608 -5.26 -2.07 8.40
N HIS A 609 -4.74 -1.08 9.15
CA HIS A 609 -5.40 -0.49 10.33
C HIS A 609 -6.54 0.48 9.97
N LEU A 610 -6.65 0.85 8.69
CA LEU A 610 -7.68 1.74 8.17
C LEU A 610 -8.90 0.98 7.60
N TYR A 611 -8.99 -0.32 7.88
CA TYR A 611 -10.09 -1.19 7.44
C TYR A 611 -10.76 -1.95 8.61
N THR A 612 -10.46 -1.57 9.85
CA THR A 612 -11.00 -2.23 11.04
C THR A 612 -12.25 -1.53 11.56
N ARG A 613 -13.07 -2.27 12.29
CA ARG A 613 -14.26 -1.72 12.94
C ARG A 613 -13.92 -0.53 13.85
N GLU A 614 -12.83 -0.63 14.62
CA GLU A 614 -12.40 0.43 15.52
C GLU A 614 -11.95 1.69 14.77
N PHE A 615 -11.41 1.55 13.57
CA PHE A 615 -11.14 2.69 12.70
C PHE A 615 -12.43 3.33 12.18
N PHE A 616 -13.43 2.52 11.83
CA PHE A 616 -14.73 3.05 11.42
C PHE A 616 -15.45 3.77 12.55
N GLU A 617 -15.35 3.27 13.81
CA GLU A 617 -15.84 3.96 15.00
C GLU A 617 -15.15 5.32 15.20
N LEU A 618 -13.84 5.40 14.99
CA LEU A 618 -13.08 6.65 15.02
C LEU A 618 -13.57 7.63 13.94
N VAL A 619 -13.67 7.16 12.68
CA VAL A 619 -14.19 7.97 11.57
C VAL A 619 -15.57 8.49 11.87
N HIS A 620 -16.47 7.64 12.34
CA HIS A 620 -17.83 8.00 12.73
C HIS A 620 -17.83 9.12 13.77
N SER A 621 -16.94 9.04 14.77
CA SER A 621 -16.82 10.06 15.82
C SER A 621 -16.26 11.41 15.33
N LYS A 622 -15.74 11.47 14.09
CA LYS A 622 -15.18 12.68 13.47
C LYS A 622 -16.00 13.21 12.29
N LEU A 623 -17.15 12.60 12.03
CA LEU A 623 -18.11 13.11 11.07
C LEU A 623 -19.07 14.09 11.73
N GLU A 624 -19.44 15.14 11.01
CA GLU A 624 -20.58 15.99 11.34
C GLU A 624 -21.90 15.19 11.24
N PRO A 625 -22.98 15.59 11.91
CA PRO A 625 -24.27 14.94 11.74
C PRO A 625 -24.68 14.85 10.27
N GLY A 626 -25.01 13.64 9.81
CA GLY A 626 -25.33 13.37 8.41
C GLY A 626 -24.10 13.33 7.47
N GLY A 627 -22.89 13.44 8.00
CA GLY A 627 -21.65 13.39 7.23
C GLY A 627 -21.45 12.06 6.51
N ILE A 628 -20.60 12.06 5.47
CA ILE A 628 -20.37 10.93 4.58
C ILE A 628 -18.95 10.36 4.77
N PHE A 629 -18.86 9.06 4.98
CA PHE A 629 -17.61 8.33 4.92
C PHE A 629 -17.47 7.58 3.60
N ILE A 630 -16.33 7.74 2.94
CA ILE A 630 -15.95 7.00 1.73
C ILE A 630 -14.74 6.11 2.05
N GLN A 631 -14.88 4.80 1.80
CA GLN A 631 -13.78 3.85 1.89
C GLN A 631 -13.55 3.16 0.56
N TRP A 632 -12.34 3.26 0.03
CA TRP A 632 -11.93 2.54 -1.18
C TRP A 632 -11.31 1.19 -0.85
N ILE A 633 -11.55 0.21 -1.73
CA ILE A 633 -10.79 -1.05 -1.76
C ILE A 633 -10.74 -1.61 -3.18
N GLY A 634 -9.58 -2.09 -3.60
CA GLY A 634 -9.43 -2.77 -4.89
C GLY A 634 -10.06 -4.16 -4.88
N GLY A 635 -10.98 -4.43 -5.80
CA GLY A 635 -11.66 -5.72 -5.91
C GLY A 635 -10.74 -6.90 -6.28
N ALA A 636 -9.49 -6.63 -6.68
CA ALA A 636 -8.46 -7.65 -6.85
C ALA A 636 -7.81 -8.09 -5.53
N PHE A 637 -8.01 -7.34 -4.44
CA PHE A 637 -7.33 -7.50 -3.17
C PHE A 637 -8.15 -8.25 -2.12
N VAL A 638 -9.42 -8.45 -2.39
CA VAL A 638 -10.36 -9.14 -1.49
C VAL A 638 -11.14 -10.20 -2.26
N ASP A 639 -11.55 -11.23 -1.56
CA ASP A 639 -12.57 -12.17 -2.02
C ASP A 639 -13.94 -11.82 -1.41
N VAL A 640 -14.95 -12.63 -1.69
CA VAL A 640 -16.31 -12.43 -1.18
C VAL A 640 -16.35 -12.53 0.35
N GLU A 641 -15.49 -13.38 0.94
CA GLU A 641 -15.43 -13.59 2.40
C GLU A 641 -14.84 -12.35 3.10
N LEU A 642 -13.67 -11.89 2.62
CA LEU A 642 -13.02 -10.69 3.17
C LEU A 642 -13.85 -9.44 2.95
N PHE A 643 -14.50 -9.35 1.78
CA PHE A 643 -15.38 -8.23 1.49
C PHE A 643 -16.64 -8.26 2.38
N GLY A 644 -17.21 -9.46 2.61
CA GLY A 644 -18.29 -9.66 3.56
C GLY A 644 -17.92 -9.28 5.00
N SER A 645 -16.69 -9.62 5.41
CA SER A 645 -16.16 -9.22 6.72
C SER A 645 -16.04 -7.70 6.87
N LEU A 646 -15.60 -7.02 5.81
CA LEU A 646 -15.51 -5.56 5.79
C LEU A 646 -16.90 -4.92 5.85
N MET A 647 -17.87 -5.44 5.08
CA MET A 647 -19.28 -5.03 5.15
C MET A 647 -19.86 -5.19 6.55
N ALA A 648 -19.64 -6.36 7.19
CA ALA A 648 -20.08 -6.62 8.54
C ALA A 648 -19.51 -5.63 9.57
N SER A 649 -18.21 -5.28 9.43
CA SER A 649 -17.57 -4.31 10.32
C SER A 649 -18.11 -2.90 10.14
N MET A 650 -18.45 -2.52 8.90
CA MET A 650 -18.95 -1.18 8.58
C MET A 650 -20.42 -1.02 9.01
N THR A 651 -21.25 -2.05 8.81
CA THR A 651 -22.67 -2.04 9.22
C THR A 651 -22.88 -2.13 10.74
N ASP A 652 -21.86 -2.55 11.51
CA ASP A 652 -21.89 -2.47 12.98
C ASP A 652 -21.75 -1.00 13.47
N VAL A 653 -21.23 -0.10 12.63
CA VAL A 653 -20.92 1.29 12.99
C VAL A 653 -21.88 2.27 12.33
N PHE A 654 -22.12 2.13 11.03
CA PHE A 654 -22.96 3.04 10.25
C PHE A 654 -24.34 2.45 9.98
N ARG A 655 -25.36 3.29 10.06
CA ARG A 655 -26.75 2.91 9.83
C ARG A 655 -27.03 2.61 8.36
N TYR A 656 -26.45 3.40 7.45
CA TYR A 656 -26.61 3.28 6.00
C TYR A 656 -25.26 3.06 5.36
N VAL A 657 -25.15 2.01 4.55
CA VAL A 657 -23.92 1.63 3.85
C VAL A 657 -24.29 1.21 2.42
N HIS A 658 -23.77 1.94 1.44
CA HIS A 658 -23.91 1.63 0.03
C HIS A 658 -22.57 1.20 -0.59
N VAL A 659 -22.61 0.42 -1.66
CA VAL A 659 -21.43 0.02 -2.42
C VAL A 659 -21.56 0.45 -3.86
N TYR A 660 -20.55 1.15 -4.35
CA TYR A 660 -20.42 1.61 -5.73
C TYR A 660 -19.28 0.90 -6.45
N ARG A 661 -19.46 0.61 -7.73
CA ARG A 661 -18.45 0.02 -8.63
C ARG A 661 -18.26 0.93 -9.85
N PRO A 662 -17.52 2.03 -9.74
CA PRO A 662 -17.29 2.94 -10.87
C PRO A 662 -16.54 2.26 -12.02
N VAL A 663 -15.68 1.31 -11.70
CA VAL A 663 -15.01 0.38 -12.64
C VAL A 663 -15.03 -1.04 -12.07
N PRO A 664 -14.90 -2.09 -12.89
CA PRO A 664 -15.01 -3.48 -12.41
C PRO A 664 -13.96 -3.90 -11.39
N THR A 665 -12.90 -3.13 -11.22
CA THR A 665 -11.77 -3.40 -10.34
C THR A 665 -11.80 -2.60 -9.03
N ALA A 666 -12.69 -1.63 -8.90
CA ALA A 666 -12.79 -0.78 -7.70
C ALA A 666 -14.13 -1.01 -6.99
N LEU A 667 -14.06 -1.08 -5.68
CA LEU A 667 -15.19 -1.13 -4.76
C LEU A 667 -15.11 0.09 -3.86
N VAL A 668 -16.17 0.88 -3.79
CA VAL A 668 -16.26 2.11 -3.01
C VAL A 668 -17.44 1.99 -2.06
N PHE A 669 -17.17 1.98 -0.78
CA PHE A 669 -18.19 2.12 0.24
C PHE A 669 -18.54 3.59 0.44
N MET A 670 -19.81 3.87 0.60
CA MET A 670 -20.31 5.14 1.10
C MET A 670 -21.19 4.86 2.30
N ALA A 671 -20.82 5.42 3.45
CA ALA A 671 -21.50 5.17 4.72
C ALA A 671 -21.93 6.48 5.40
N SER A 672 -23.08 6.45 6.08
CA SER A 672 -23.65 7.58 6.84
C SER A 672 -24.65 7.07 7.88
N ASP A 673 -24.98 7.92 8.85
CA ASP A 673 -26.09 7.66 9.79
C ASP A 673 -27.45 8.21 9.30
N GLU A 674 -27.40 9.04 8.27
CA GLU A 674 -28.61 9.52 7.60
C GLU A 674 -28.84 8.81 6.26
N PRO A 675 -30.09 8.72 5.78
CA PRO A 675 -30.40 8.10 4.51
C PRO A 675 -29.63 8.72 3.35
N ILE A 676 -29.15 7.88 2.43
CA ILE A 676 -28.40 8.27 1.26
C ILE A 676 -29.31 8.20 0.04
N ASP A 677 -29.80 9.36 -0.43
CA ASP A 677 -30.63 9.47 -1.62
C ASP A 677 -29.97 10.34 -2.69
N LEU A 678 -29.31 9.69 -3.66
CA LEU A 678 -28.69 10.37 -4.78
C LEU A 678 -29.71 10.89 -5.81
N LEU A 679 -30.96 10.41 -5.80
CA LEU A 679 -31.98 10.91 -6.72
C LEU A 679 -32.36 12.34 -6.38
N GLU A 680 -32.45 12.63 -5.09
CA GLU A 680 -32.78 13.96 -4.57
C GLU A 680 -31.53 14.87 -4.55
N SER A 681 -30.40 14.38 -4.07
CA SER A 681 -29.21 15.21 -3.78
C SER A 681 -28.32 15.47 -5.01
N ALA A 682 -28.07 14.48 -5.88
CA ALA A 682 -27.13 14.61 -6.97
C ALA A 682 -27.51 15.69 -8.01
N PRO A 683 -28.79 15.95 -8.36
CA PRO A 683 -29.14 17.07 -9.23
C PRO A 683 -28.69 18.43 -8.68
N ARG A 684 -28.81 18.64 -7.34
CA ARG A 684 -28.35 19.87 -6.67
C ARG A 684 -26.81 19.97 -6.72
N ALA A 685 -26.11 18.89 -6.44
CA ALA A 685 -24.65 18.85 -6.50
C ALA A 685 -24.12 19.15 -7.93
N LEU A 686 -24.76 18.53 -8.95
CA LEU A 686 -24.43 18.78 -10.36
C LEU A 686 -24.70 20.23 -10.78
N ALA A 687 -25.71 20.88 -10.21
CA ALA A 687 -26.01 22.29 -10.45
C ALA A 687 -25.01 23.22 -9.73
N ASN A 688 -24.60 22.89 -8.50
CA ASN A 688 -23.68 23.68 -7.69
C ASN A 688 -22.25 23.69 -8.27
N ALA A 689 -21.76 22.54 -8.80
CA ALA A 689 -20.39 22.40 -9.30
C ALA A 689 -20.32 21.67 -10.66
N PRO A 690 -21.02 22.14 -11.72
CA PRO A 690 -21.18 21.41 -12.97
C PRO A 690 -19.84 21.09 -13.67
N ALA A 691 -18.84 21.98 -13.57
CA ALA A 691 -17.53 21.77 -14.17
C ALA A 691 -16.74 20.66 -13.47
N SER A 692 -16.86 20.53 -12.15
CA SER A 692 -16.18 19.51 -11.36
C SER A 692 -16.65 18.10 -11.74
N PHE A 693 -17.94 17.89 -11.94
CA PHE A 693 -18.50 16.60 -12.34
C PHE A 693 -18.31 16.32 -13.84
N SER A 694 -18.57 17.30 -14.71
CA SER A 694 -18.48 17.10 -16.17
C SER A 694 -17.06 16.81 -16.64
N ARG A 695 -16.03 17.29 -15.95
CA ARG A 695 -14.62 16.98 -16.18
C ARG A 695 -14.37 15.46 -16.16
N TYR A 696 -15.09 14.73 -15.32
CA TYR A 696 -14.98 13.28 -15.16
C TYR A 696 -16.13 12.51 -15.84
N GLY A 697 -16.89 13.18 -16.71
CA GLY A 697 -17.96 12.57 -17.50
C GLY A 697 -19.21 12.23 -16.70
N ILE A 698 -19.42 12.88 -15.55
CA ILE A 698 -20.62 12.77 -14.74
C ILE A 698 -21.51 13.97 -15.08
N HIS A 699 -22.70 13.72 -15.65
CA HIS A 699 -23.58 14.76 -16.15
C HIS A 699 -25.00 14.69 -15.56
N ARG A 700 -25.39 13.54 -15.06
CA ARG A 700 -26.74 13.26 -14.61
C ARG A 700 -26.74 12.14 -13.56
N VAL A 701 -27.89 11.98 -12.92
CA VAL A 701 -28.07 11.04 -11.81
C VAL A 701 -27.86 9.59 -12.25
N GLU A 702 -28.21 9.25 -13.50
CA GLU A 702 -28.02 7.93 -14.07
C GLU A 702 -26.56 7.49 -14.14
N ASP A 703 -25.61 8.45 -14.17
CA ASP A 703 -24.18 8.14 -14.14
C ASP A 703 -23.78 7.57 -12.78
N PHE A 704 -24.42 8.01 -11.69
CA PHE A 704 -24.22 7.44 -10.35
C PHE A 704 -24.90 6.09 -10.21
N TYR A 705 -26.16 5.97 -10.65
CA TYR A 705 -26.92 4.72 -10.63
C TYR A 705 -26.21 3.59 -11.37
N ALA A 706 -25.59 3.87 -12.50
CA ALA A 706 -24.81 2.89 -13.26
C ALA A 706 -23.67 2.23 -12.47
N SER A 707 -23.19 2.90 -11.43
CA SER A 707 -22.12 2.40 -10.54
C SER A 707 -22.64 1.85 -9.23
N TRP A 708 -23.86 2.18 -8.83
CA TRP A 708 -24.49 1.73 -7.58
C TRP A 708 -24.78 0.23 -7.65
N SER A 709 -24.19 -0.55 -6.77
CA SER A 709 -24.22 -2.01 -6.82
C SER A 709 -24.97 -2.63 -5.66
N LEU A 710 -24.84 -2.07 -4.46
CA LEU A 710 -25.54 -2.55 -3.26
C LEU A 710 -26.05 -1.35 -2.47
N ASP A 711 -27.28 -1.47 -1.98
CA ASP A 711 -27.83 -0.64 -0.92
C ASP A 711 -27.53 -1.25 0.46
N THR A 712 -28.05 -0.64 1.51
CA THR A 712 -27.84 -1.09 2.90
C THR A 712 -28.34 -2.52 3.13
N ASP A 713 -29.45 -2.91 2.54
CA ASP A 713 -30.04 -4.23 2.73
C ASP A 713 -29.24 -5.31 1.98
N GLY A 714 -28.79 -5.01 0.77
CA GLY A 714 -27.87 -5.86 0.02
C GLY A 714 -26.52 -6.04 0.73
N VAL A 715 -25.98 -4.96 1.33
CA VAL A 715 -24.76 -5.00 2.15
C VAL A 715 -24.98 -5.88 3.37
N ARG A 716 -26.07 -5.72 4.11
CA ARG A 716 -26.39 -6.55 5.29
C ARG A 716 -26.56 -8.01 4.94
N THR A 717 -27.24 -8.29 3.84
CA THR A 717 -27.44 -9.67 3.35
C THR A 717 -26.10 -10.37 3.06
N LEU A 718 -25.16 -9.68 2.41
CA LEU A 718 -23.83 -10.25 2.11
C LEU A 718 -22.89 -10.26 3.33
N ALA A 719 -23.17 -9.45 4.34
CA ALA A 719 -22.44 -9.38 5.61
C ALA A 719 -22.90 -10.43 6.62
N GLU A 720 -24.08 -11.05 6.42
CA GLU A 720 -24.67 -11.98 7.37
C GLU A 720 -23.75 -13.19 7.63
N GLY A 721 -23.55 -13.50 8.92
CA GLY A 721 -22.68 -14.61 9.34
C GLY A 721 -21.18 -14.42 9.11
N ARG A 722 -20.74 -13.25 8.61
CA ARG A 722 -19.32 -12.98 8.38
C ARG A 722 -18.62 -12.50 9.65
N PRO A 723 -17.36 -12.91 9.88
CA PRO A 723 -16.57 -12.40 10.99
C PRO A 723 -16.26 -10.91 10.78
N ARG A 724 -16.16 -10.12 11.86
CA ARG A 724 -15.77 -8.72 11.80
C ARG A 724 -14.26 -8.60 11.62
N ASN A 725 -13.86 -7.63 10.81
CA ASN A 725 -12.46 -7.24 10.70
C ASN A 725 -12.16 -6.21 11.79
N THR A 726 -11.45 -6.62 12.82
CA THR A 726 -11.17 -5.82 14.03
C THR A 726 -9.67 -5.60 14.20
N ASP A 727 -9.28 -4.68 15.11
CA ASP A 727 -7.89 -4.50 15.48
C ASP A 727 -7.28 -5.78 16.08
N ASP A 728 -8.05 -6.51 16.89
CA ASP A 728 -7.63 -7.78 17.47
C ASP A 728 -7.47 -8.87 16.41
N HIS A 729 -8.41 -8.98 15.48
CA HIS A 729 -8.40 -10.00 14.41
C HIS A 729 -8.55 -9.36 13.04
N ASN A 730 -7.44 -8.79 12.56
CA ASN A 730 -7.38 -8.12 11.27
C ASN A 730 -7.17 -9.13 10.12
N LEU A 731 -8.27 -9.57 9.54
CA LEU A 731 -8.31 -10.55 8.47
C LEU A 731 -7.64 -10.03 7.19
N LEU A 732 -7.84 -8.74 6.85
CA LEU A 732 -7.22 -8.14 5.67
C LEU A 732 -5.69 -8.08 5.76
N ALA A 733 -5.16 -7.87 6.96
CA ALA A 733 -3.70 -7.86 7.19
C ALA A 733 -3.08 -9.25 7.09
N THR A 734 -3.84 -10.30 7.37
CA THR A 734 -3.32 -11.66 7.53
C THR A 734 -3.68 -12.61 6.38
N THR A 735 -4.76 -12.34 5.65
CA THR A 735 -5.20 -13.17 4.52
C THR A 735 -4.62 -12.64 3.19
N ARG A 736 -4.20 -13.55 2.32
CA ARG A 736 -3.66 -13.22 1.00
C ARG A 736 -4.26 -14.09 -0.06
N LEU A 737 -4.70 -13.43 -1.12
CA LEU A 737 -5.26 -14.10 -2.27
C LEU A 737 -4.16 -14.41 -3.28
N PRO A 738 -4.05 -15.68 -3.76
CA PRO A 738 -3.15 -16.01 -4.86
C PRO A 738 -3.52 -15.24 -6.13
N PRO A 739 -2.56 -14.77 -6.94
CA PRO A 739 -2.83 -14.09 -8.21
C PRO A 739 -3.70 -14.90 -9.17
N THR A 740 -3.63 -16.22 -9.11
CA THR A 740 -4.46 -17.15 -9.88
C THR A 740 -5.95 -17.10 -9.54
N MET A 741 -6.30 -16.64 -8.33
CA MET A 741 -7.68 -16.51 -7.89
C MET A 741 -8.38 -15.21 -8.34
N ILE A 742 -7.65 -14.22 -8.84
CA ILE A 742 -8.22 -12.90 -9.20
C ILE A 742 -9.37 -13.03 -10.21
N SER A 743 -9.21 -13.87 -11.26
CA SER A 743 -10.26 -14.09 -12.26
C SER A 743 -11.47 -14.86 -11.70
N MET A 744 -11.22 -15.80 -10.81
CA MET A 744 -12.24 -16.64 -10.16
C MET A 744 -13.02 -15.82 -9.12
N ASN A 745 -12.33 -14.97 -8.35
CA ASN A 745 -12.94 -14.04 -7.42
C ASN A 745 -13.84 -13.04 -8.13
N ARG A 746 -13.41 -12.50 -9.27
CA ARG A 746 -14.24 -11.61 -10.08
C ARG A 746 -15.54 -12.26 -10.53
N LYS A 747 -15.52 -13.55 -10.87
CA LYS A 747 -16.74 -14.31 -11.19
C LYS A 747 -17.65 -14.44 -9.97
N ARG A 748 -17.10 -14.85 -8.81
CA ARG A 748 -17.85 -14.99 -7.55
C ARG A 748 -18.46 -13.68 -7.08
N PHE A 749 -17.71 -12.56 -7.16
CA PHE A 749 -18.26 -11.22 -6.89
C PHE A 749 -19.47 -10.90 -7.76
N ASN A 750 -19.36 -11.12 -9.07
CA ASN A 750 -20.45 -10.83 -9.99
C ASN A 750 -21.69 -11.70 -9.71
N GLU A 751 -21.49 -12.95 -9.28
CA GLU A 751 -22.57 -13.86 -8.89
C GLU A 751 -23.21 -13.43 -7.57
N SER A 752 -22.42 -13.11 -6.55
CA SER A 752 -22.91 -12.65 -5.23
C SER A 752 -23.64 -11.32 -5.33
N PHE A 753 -23.10 -10.36 -6.10
CA PHE A 753 -23.77 -9.07 -6.28
C PHE A 753 -25.04 -9.19 -7.13
N ALA A 754 -25.10 -10.16 -8.03
CA ALA A 754 -26.30 -10.37 -8.86
C ALA A 754 -27.53 -10.80 -8.07
N SER A 755 -27.33 -11.49 -6.93
CA SER A 755 -28.44 -11.96 -6.08
C SER A 755 -29.06 -10.86 -5.22
N VAL A 756 -28.38 -9.73 -5.04
CA VAL A 756 -28.75 -8.58 -4.21
C VAL A 756 -28.52 -7.26 -4.93
N ASP A 757 -28.62 -7.26 -6.26
CA ASP A 757 -28.43 -6.04 -7.06
C ASP A 757 -29.54 -5.04 -6.75
N VAL A 758 -29.14 -3.84 -6.35
CA VAL A 758 -30.06 -2.76 -6.00
C VAL A 758 -30.93 -2.28 -7.18
N LEU A 759 -30.47 -2.50 -8.41
CA LEU A 759 -31.16 -2.07 -9.60
C LEU A 759 -32.10 -3.20 -10.07
N ASP A 760 -33.31 -3.16 -9.54
CA ASP A 760 -34.45 -3.95 -9.98
C ASP A 760 -35.41 -3.11 -10.87
N PRO A 761 -36.45 -3.68 -11.44
CA PRO A 761 -37.41 -2.93 -12.24
C PRO A 761 -38.06 -1.74 -11.53
N ALA A 762 -38.27 -1.81 -10.21
CA ALA A 762 -38.82 -0.71 -9.44
C ALA A 762 -37.83 0.48 -9.34
N ALA A 763 -36.55 0.23 -9.16
CA ALA A 763 -35.52 1.26 -9.12
C ALA A 763 -35.40 2.04 -10.43
N PHE A 764 -35.75 1.43 -11.58
CA PHE A 764 -35.70 2.10 -12.88
C PHE A 764 -36.90 3.01 -13.14
N GLN A 765 -37.98 2.96 -12.33
CA GLN A 765 -39.12 3.83 -12.53
C GLN A 765 -38.80 5.33 -12.32
N SER A 766 -37.76 5.64 -11.53
CA SER A 766 -37.37 6.99 -11.20
C SER A 766 -36.21 7.55 -12.02
N VAL A 767 -35.60 6.75 -12.92
CA VAL A 767 -34.43 7.13 -13.73
C VAL A 767 -34.58 6.60 -15.17
N ASP A 768 -33.84 7.21 -16.13
CA ASP A 768 -33.74 6.67 -17.48
C ASP A 768 -32.92 5.36 -17.48
N ALA A 769 -33.62 4.22 -17.42
CA ALA A 769 -33.03 2.88 -17.39
C ALA A 769 -32.11 2.60 -18.58
N VAL A 770 -32.49 3.07 -19.77
CA VAL A 770 -31.66 2.91 -20.98
C VAL A 770 -30.34 3.66 -20.81
N ALA A 771 -30.38 4.84 -20.24
CA ALA A 771 -29.17 5.61 -19.96
C ALA A 771 -28.27 4.95 -18.91
N VAL A 772 -28.83 4.38 -17.83
CA VAL A 772 -28.08 3.63 -16.82
C VAL A 772 -27.38 2.42 -17.45
N ILE A 773 -28.10 1.64 -18.26
CA ILE A 773 -27.54 0.46 -18.95
C ILE A 773 -26.40 0.83 -19.91
N ARG A 774 -26.59 1.92 -20.68
CA ARG A 774 -25.52 2.45 -21.55
C ARG A 774 -24.29 2.83 -20.76
N ARG A 775 -24.46 3.52 -19.63
CA ARG A 775 -23.36 3.92 -18.77
C ARG A 775 -22.63 2.72 -18.16
N MET A 776 -23.36 1.72 -17.65
CA MET A 776 -22.77 0.46 -17.18
C MET A 776 -21.88 -0.21 -18.23
N TYR A 777 -22.39 -0.27 -19.47
CA TYR A 777 -21.63 -0.87 -20.56
C TYR A 777 -20.31 -0.13 -20.80
N TRP A 778 -20.31 1.20 -20.74
CA TRP A 778 -19.11 2.02 -20.88
C TRP A 778 -18.15 1.89 -19.70
N ASN A 779 -18.68 1.76 -18.49
CA ASN A 779 -17.89 1.50 -17.27
C ASN A 779 -17.22 0.12 -17.29
N GLY A 780 -17.61 -0.76 -18.24
CA GLY A 780 -17.07 -2.11 -18.38
C GLY A 780 -17.87 -3.20 -17.69
N GLU A 781 -19.00 -2.85 -17.06
CA GLU A 781 -19.93 -3.76 -16.39
C GLU A 781 -20.90 -4.46 -17.38
N ARG A 782 -20.35 -4.98 -18.49
CA ARG A 782 -21.14 -5.52 -19.61
C ARG A 782 -22.08 -6.65 -19.21
N LYS A 783 -21.66 -7.57 -18.33
CA LYS A 783 -22.49 -8.69 -17.89
C LYS A 783 -23.66 -8.21 -17.04
N ARG A 784 -23.41 -7.21 -16.16
CA ARG A 784 -24.46 -6.59 -15.35
C ARG A 784 -25.46 -5.85 -16.26
N ALA A 785 -24.98 -5.03 -17.17
CA ALA A 785 -25.80 -4.32 -18.15
C ALA A 785 -26.68 -5.30 -18.96
N GLN A 786 -26.10 -6.39 -19.45
CA GLN A 786 -26.83 -7.41 -20.21
C GLN A 786 -27.90 -8.11 -19.37
N ARG A 787 -27.61 -8.45 -18.10
CA ARG A 787 -28.58 -9.05 -17.18
C ARG A 787 -29.75 -8.10 -16.90
N LEU A 788 -29.44 -6.85 -16.55
CA LEU A 788 -30.47 -5.86 -16.21
C LEU A 788 -31.28 -5.45 -17.45
N THR A 789 -30.76 -5.51 -18.66
CA THR A 789 -31.55 -5.30 -19.86
C THR A 789 -32.73 -6.30 -19.98
N THR A 790 -32.57 -7.51 -19.45
CA THR A 790 -33.65 -8.51 -19.47
C THR A 790 -34.76 -8.28 -18.43
N THR A 791 -34.56 -7.35 -17.52
CA THR A 791 -35.59 -6.96 -16.51
C THR A 791 -36.39 -5.74 -16.94
N LEU A 792 -36.02 -5.07 -18.02
CA LEU A 792 -36.70 -3.91 -18.59
C LEU A 792 -37.95 -4.35 -19.35
N THR A 793 -38.81 -3.39 -19.64
CA THR A 793 -39.89 -3.60 -20.62
C THR A 793 -39.29 -3.98 -21.99
N GLU A 794 -40.06 -4.66 -22.83
CA GLU A 794 -39.57 -5.07 -24.17
C GLU A 794 -39.13 -3.86 -25.03
N SER A 795 -39.82 -2.72 -24.89
CA SER A 795 -39.49 -1.47 -25.59
C SER A 795 -38.18 -0.90 -25.09
N GLU A 796 -37.99 -0.71 -23.78
CA GLU A 796 -36.76 -0.20 -23.19
C GLU A 796 -35.56 -1.11 -23.48
N ALA A 797 -35.76 -2.43 -23.40
CA ALA A 797 -34.73 -3.42 -23.75
C ALA A 797 -34.29 -3.29 -25.21
N ALA A 798 -35.26 -3.17 -26.15
CA ALA A 798 -34.96 -2.94 -27.56
C ALA A 798 -34.23 -1.59 -27.77
N SER A 799 -34.66 -0.52 -27.08
CA SER A 799 -34.02 0.78 -27.10
C SER A 799 -32.57 0.70 -26.60
N ALA A 800 -32.31 0.04 -25.48
CA ALA A 800 -30.96 -0.17 -24.93
C ALA A 800 -30.05 -0.94 -25.91
N PHE A 801 -30.55 -2.05 -26.48
CA PHE A 801 -29.81 -2.80 -27.52
C PHE A 801 -29.54 -1.95 -28.76
N GLY A 802 -30.49 -1.10 -29.16
CA GLY A 802 -30.36 -0.15 -30.27
C GLY A 802 -29.17 0.80 -30.05
N TRP A 803 -29.07 1.39 -28.84
CA TRP A 803 -27.96 2.27 -28.49
C TRP A 803 -26.62 1.54 -28.42
N LEU A 804 -26.57 0.34 -27.83
CA LEU A 804 -25.36 -0.47 -27.78
C LEU A 804 -24.87 -0.86 -29.21
N ALA A 805 -25.79 -1.19 -30.10
CA ALA A 805 -25.49 -1.46 -31.51
C ALA A 805 -24.97 -0.20 -32.24
N TYR A 806 -25.62 0.94 -32.02
CA TYR A 806 -25.21 2.22 -32.61
C TYR A 806 -23.77 2.60 -32.19
N GLU A 807 -23.47 2.50 -30.94
CA GLU A 807 -22.14 2.82 -30.40
C GLU A 807 -21.06 1.80 -30.80
N SER A 808 -21.48 0.56 -31.05
CA SER A 808 -20.60 -0.48 -31.61
C SER A 808 -20.35 -0.33 -33.11
N GLY A 809 -20.92 0.72 -33.74
CA GLY A 809 -20.77 0.99 -35.19
C GLY A 809 -21.62 0.09 -36.07
N GLN A 810 -22.76 -0.42 -35.57
CA GLN A 810 -23.72 -1.26 -36.27
C GLN A 810 -25.05 -0.52 -36.50
N PRO A 811 -25.09 0.55 -37.34
CA PRO A 811 -26.25 1.43 -37.46
C PRO A 811 -27.49 0.73 -38.00
N LYS A 812 -27.37 -0.28 -38.89
CA LYS A 812 -28.51 -1.03 -39.40
C LYS A 812 -29.19 -1.87 -38.30
N LEU A 813 -28.38 -2.50 -37.42
CA LEU A 813 -28.92 -3.24 -36.29
C LEU A 813 -29.53 -2.27 -35.25
N ALA A 814 -28.89 -1.14 -35.02
CA ALA A 814 -29.42 -0.09 -34.16
C ALA A 814 -30.78 0.41 -34.62
N GLN A 815 -30.93 0.72 -35.93
CA GLN A 815 -32.17 1.15 -36.52
C GLN A 815 -33.28 0.12 -36.28
N LYS A 816 -33.03 -1.17 -36.60
CA LYS A 816 -33.99 -2.26 -36.37
C LYS A 816 -34.46 -2.36 -34.94
N GLN A 817 -33.54 -2.17 -33.99
CA GLN A 817 -33.87 -2.25 -32.58
C GLN A 817 -34.66 -1.01 -32.08
N PHE A 818 -34.34 0.19 -32.57
CA PHE A 818 -35.13 1.37 -32.27
C PHE A 818 -36.52 1.34 -32.90
N GLU A 819 -36.63 0.87 -34.13
CA GLU A 819 -37.95 0.64 -34.79
C GLU A 819 -38.79 -0.35 -33.97
N LYS A 820 -38.20 -1.49 -33.57
CA LYS A 820 -38.89 -2.46 -32.69
C LYS A 820 -39.32 -1.83 -31.35
N ALA A 821 -38.49 -1.00 -30.75
CA ALA A 821 -38.85 -0.32 -29.52
C ALA A 821 -40.08 0.58 -29.69
N LEU A 822 -40.13 1.35 -30.80
CA LEU A 822 -41.24 2.25 -31.07
C LEU A 822 -42.50 1.55 -31.61
N GLU A 823 -42.37 0.34 -32.17
CA GLU A 823 -43.51 -0.54 -32.45
C GLU A 823 -44.20 -1.02 -31.18
N LEU A 824 -43.40 -1.26 -30.11
CA LEU A 824 -43.89 -1.72 -28.82
C LEU A 824 -44.40 -0.56 -27.94
N ASP A 825 -43.72 0.58 -27.97
CA ASP A 825 -44.07 1.81 -27.30
C ASP A 825 -43.72 3.03 -28.17
N PRO A 826 -44.72 3.65 -28.82
CA PRO A 826 -44.51 4.82 -29.69
C PRO A 826 -43.93 6.04 -28.96
N ASP A 827 -44.06 6.12 -27.64
CA ASP A 827 -43.59 7.22 -26.79
C ASP A 827 -42.19 6.98 -26.19
N GLU A 828 -41.55 5.82 -26.49
CA GLU A 828 -40.18 5.52 -26.04
C GLU A 828 -39.16 6.60 -26.49
N GLY A 829 -38.91 7.56 -25.63
CA GLY A 829 -38.10 8.76 -25.95
C GLY A 829 -36.65 8.45 -26.34
N SER A 830 -36.06 7.42 -25.71
CA SER A 830 -34.66 7.04 -25.99
C SER A 830 -34.50 6.37 -27.36
N ALA A 831 -35.47 5.52 -27.77
CA ALA A 831 -35.48 4.91 -29.08
C ALA A 831 -35.72 5.97 -30.17
N ARG A 832 -36.64 6.90 -29.92
CA ARG A 832 -36.92 8.03 -30.81
C ARG A 832 -35.64 8.89 -31.01
N ALA A 833 -34.94 9.24 -29.95
CA ALA A 833 -33.65 9.94 -30.06
C ALA A 833 -32.58 9.12 -30.79
N GLY A 834 -32.61 7.81 -30.64
CA GLY A 834 -31.76 6.87 -31.38
C GLY A 834 -32.01 6.86 -32.90
N LEU A 835 -33.26 6.75 -33.30
CA LEU A 835 -33.64 6.81 -34.72
C LEU A 835 -33.28 8.13 -35.40
N ILE A 836 -33.54 9.24 -34.71
CA ILE A 836 -33.21 10.58 -35.22
C ILE A 836 -31.70 10.72 -35.42
N SER A 837 -30.90 9.96 -34.66
CA SER A 837 -29.43 9.90 -34.84
C SER A 837 -29.00 9.06 -36.04
N ILE A 838 -29.92 8.25 -36.66
CA ILE A 838 -29.67 7.44 -37.82
C ILE A 838 -30.46 8.06 -39.01
N PRO A 839 -29.80 8.64 -40.03
CA PRO A 839 -30.46 9.33 -41.12
C PRO A 839 -31.21 8.37 -42.06
N ALA A 840 -32.52 8.28 -41.97
CA ALA A 840 -33.41 7.49 -42.79
C ALA A 840 -34.69 8.28 -43.20
N GLU A 841 -34.99 8.37 -44.48
CA GLU A 841 -36.17 9.12 -45.01
C GLU A 841 -37.51 8.56 -44.49
N ALA A 842 -37.62 7.25 -44.37
CA ALA A 842 -38.84 6.57 -43.91
C ALA A 842 -39.30 7.00 -42.50
N VAL A 843 -38.44 7.64 -41.71
CA VAL A 843 -38.76 8.15 -40.36
C VAL A 843 -39.39 9.54 -40.42
N LEU A 844 -39.18 10.32 -41.50
CA LEU A 844 -39.76 11.67 -41.65
C LEU A 844 -41.29 11.67 -41.79
N ASP A 845 -41.83 10.58 -42.30
CA ASP A 845 -43.27 10.46 -42.56
C ASP A 845 -44.07 10.00 -41.33
N GLN A 846 -43.41 9.76 -40.23
CA GLN A 846 -44.09 9.39 -38.97
C GLN A 846 -44.81 10.60 -38.37
N SER A 847 -46.12 10.48 -38.20
CA SER A 847 -46.99 11.56 -37.72
C SER A 847 -46.71 12.03 -36.29
N ASN A 848 -45.93 11.27 -35.55
CA ASN A 848 -45.66 11.50 -34.10
C ASN A 848 -44.43 12.36 -33.82
N LEU A 849 -43.69 12.84 -34.83
CA LEU A 849 -42.49 13.64 -34.60
C LEU A 849 -42.83 15.11 -34.35
N THR A 850 -42.20 15.69 -33.33
CA THR A 850 -42.26 17.16 -33.10
C THR A 850 -41.53 17.90 -34.24
N GLU A 851 -41.85 19.18 -34.42
CA GLU A 851 -41.18 20.01 -35.45
C GLU A 851 -39.66 20.08 -35.25
N ASN A 852 -39.17 20.13 -34.01
CA ASN A 852 -37.73 20.10 -33.74
C ASN A 852 -37.10 18.74 -34.14
N GLU A 853 -37.80 17.65 -33.91
CA GLU A 853 -37.35 16.31 -34.34
C GLU A 853 -37.30 16.19 -35.85
N LYS A 854 -38.29 16.68 -36.54
CA LYS A 854 -38.32 16.74 -38.02
C LYS A 854 -37.17 17.56 -38.57
N VAL A 855 -36.87 18.71 -37.96
CA VAL A 855 -35.75 19.58 -38.38
C VAL A 855 -34.40 18.85 -38.18
N VAL A 856 -34.18 18.19 -37.05
CA VAL A 856 -32.91 17.46 -36.79
C VAL A 856 -32.79 16.25 -37.71
N LEU A 857 -33.85 15.51 -37.95
CA LEU A 857 -33.85 14.35 -38.83
C LEU A 857 -33.62 14.78 -40.31
N ARG A 858 -34.30 15.83 -40.77
CA ARG A 858 -34.12 16.40 -42.10
C ARG A 858 -32.66 16.87 -42.30
N ALA A 859 -32.10 17.51 -41.31
CA ALA A 859 -30.69 17.93 -41.36
C ALA A 859 -29.72 16.72 -41.41
N ASN A 860 -30.00 15.65 -40.70
CA ASN A 860 -29.21 14.40 -40.74
C ASN A 860 -29.33 13.72 -42.14
N ILE A 861 -30.49 13.73 -42.76
CA ILE A 861 -30.70 13.18 -44.11
C ILE A 861 -29.93 13.98 -45.16
N LEU A 862 -30.05 15.32 -45.13
CA LEU A 862 -29.32 16.23 -46.03
C LEU A 862 -27.81 16.06 -45.88
N MET A 863 -27.34 15.94 -44.61
CA MET A 863 -25.94 15.65 -44.35
C MET A 863 -25.47 14.33 -44.97
N LYS A 864 -26.30 13.27 -44.94
CA LYS A 864 -25.98 11.96 -45.51
C LYS A 864 -25.93 11.97 -47.01
N THR A 865 -26.79 12.74 -47.67
CA THR A 865 -26.82 12.93 -49.13
C THR A 865 -25.75 13.91 -49.62
N GLY A 866 -25.10 14.64 -48.69
CA GLY A 866 -24.05 15.65 -49.01
C GLY A 866 -24.62 17.00 -49.43
N ASP A 867 -25.89 17.22 -49.19
CA ASP A 867 -26.53 18.53 -49.45
C ASP A 867 -26.24 19.50 -48.26
N TRP A 868 -25.03 20.03 -48.25
CA TRP A 868 -24.55 20.90 -47.19
C TRP A 868 -25.22 22.28 -47.20
N ASP A 869 -25.69 22.77 -48.36
CA ASP A 869 -26.42 24.05 -48.43
C ASP A 869 -27.81 23.91 -47.80
N GLY A 870 -28.47 22.78 -48.04
CA GLY A 870 -29.72 22.42 -47.36
C GLY A 870 -29.53 22.30 -45.83
N VAL A 871 -28.42 21.71 -45.36
CA VAL A 871 -28.09 21.66 -43.93
C VAL A 871 -27.85 23.06 -43.37
N ARG A 872 -27.10 23.90 -44.08
CA ARG A 872 -26.83 25.30 -43.70
C ARG A 872 -28.11 26.08 -43.53
N ALA A 873 -29.08 25.91 -44.39
CA ALA A 873 -30.37 26.60 -44.33
C ALA A 873 -31.16 26.25 -43.04
N LEU A 874 -30.91 25.08 -42.44
CA LEU A 874 -31.52 24.66 -41.17
C LEU A 874 -30.75 25.13 -39.92
N ASP A 875 -29.57 25.77 -40.04
CA ASP A 875 -28.70 26.07 -38.90
C ASP A 875 -29.37 26.96 -37.85
N ILE A 876 -30.18 27.92 -38.25
CA ILE A 876 -30.92 28.81 -37.32
C ILE A 876 -31.92 27.98 -36.48
N ALA A 877 -32.64 27.07 -37.11
CA ALA A 877 -33.60 26.22 -36.41
C ALA A 877 -32.88 25.26 -35.45
N LEU A 878 -31.79 24.63 -35.92
CA LEU A 878 -30.96 23.76 -35.10
C LEU A 878 -30.29 24.50 -33.91
N SER A 879 -30.03 25.80 -34.06
CA SER A 879 -29.39 26.61 -33.01
C SER A 879 -30.33 26.91 -31.83
N LYS A 880 -31.65 26.84 -32.05
CA LYS A 880 -32.67 27.06 -31.03
C LYS A 880 -32.90 25.87 -30.12
N ILE A 881 -32.33 24.69 -30.47
CA ILE A 881 -32.47 23.46 -29.64
C ILE A 881 -31.66 23.62 -28.35
N GLN A 882 -32.39 23.62 -27.24
CA GLN A 882 -31.84 23.84 -25.93
C GLN A 882 -30.86 22.74 -25.50
N PRO A 883 -29.84 23.07 -24.74
CA PRO A 883 -28.87 22.08 -24.21
C PRO A 883 -29.48 20.94 -23.41
N GLY A 884 -30.61 21.14 -22.76
CA GLY A 884 -31.35 20.09 -22.01
C GLY A 884 -32.13 19.10 -22.88
N SER A 885 -32.32 19.39 -24.18
CA SER A 885 -33.07 18.53 -25.06
C SER A 885 -32.27 17.29 -25.48
N HIS A 886 -32.94 16.16 -25.62
CA HIS A 886 -32.38 14.91 -26.19
C HIS A 886 -31.84 15.11 -27.64
N LEU A 887 -32.32 16.14 -28.33
CA LEU A 887 -31.91 16.48 -29.69
C LEU A 887 -30.59 17.27 -29.77
N PHE A 888 -30.17 17.89 -28.64
CA PHE A 888 -29.02 18.79 -28.60
C PHE A 888 -27.72 18.18 -29.15
N GLY A 889 -27.45 16.93 -28.81
CA GLY A 889 -26.26 16.25 -29.30
C GLY A 889 -26.24 16.05 -30.83
N SER A 890 -27.40 15.66 -31.42
CA SER A 890 -27.51 15.48 -32.86
C SER A 890 -27.51 16.84 -33.59
N ALA A 891 -28.23 17.83 -33.08
CA ALA A 891 -28.26 19.17 -33.66
C ALA A 891 -26.85 19.83 -33.64
N SER A 892 -26.16 19.78 -32.55
CA SER A 892 -24.78 20.33 -32.40
C SER A 892 -23.80 19.63 -33.34
N ARG A 893 -23.87 18.31 -33.48
CA ARG A 893 -23.05 17.54 -34.40
C ARG A 893 -23.28 17.93 -35.83
N VAL A 894 -24.52 18.04 -36.26
CA VAL A 894 -24.88 18.45 -37.65
C VAL A 894 -24.40 19.88 -37.92
N ARG A 895 -24.63 20.81 -36.97
CA ARG A 895 -24.18 22.20 -37.10
C ARG A 895 -22.66 22.35 -37.20
N ALA A 896 -21.90 21.53 -36.48
CA ALA A 896 -20.45 21.49 -36.60
C ALA A 896 -20.01 20.85 -37.93
N GLN A 897 -20.68 19.77 -38.36
CA GLN A 897 -20.29 19.00 -39.52
C GLN A 897 -20.44 19.78 -40.83
N TRP A 898 -21.52 20.55 -41.04
CA TRP A 898 -21.67 21.36 -42.26
C TRP A 898 -20.58 22.45 -42.30
N ARG A 899 -20.26 23.11 -41.19
CA ARG A 899 -19.18 24.09 -41.13
C ARG A 899 -17.83 23.50 -41.50
N ILE A 900 -17.54 22.30 -41.01
CA ILE A 900 -16.30 21.60 -41.35
C ILE A 900 -16.26 21.21 -42.84
N SER A 901 -17.42 20.93 -43.45
CA SER A 901 -17.49 20.38 -44.82
C SER A 901 -17.40 21.44 -45.89
N ILE A 902 -18.06 22.59 -45.71
CA ILE A 902 -18.16 23.65 -46.72
C ILE A 902 -17.83 25.06 -46.20
N GLY A 903 -17.55 25.21 -44.90
CA GLY A 903 -17.22 26.47 -44.26
C GLY A 903 -15.79 26.95 -44.49
N ASP A 904 -15.53 28.15 -44.08
CA ASP A 904 -14.21 28.81 -44.06
C ASP A 904 -13.48 28.68 -42.69
N GLU A 905 -12.39 29.40 -42.51
CA GLU A 905 -11.61 29.40 -41.27
C GLU A 905 -12.40 29.90 -40.05
N ASP A 906 -13.30 30.88 -40.26
CA ASP A 906 -14.17 31.39 -39.18
C ASP A 906 -15.26 30.38 -38.82
N ASP A 907 -15.80 29.65 -39.81
CA ASP A 907 -16.67 28.52 -39.54
C ASP A 907 -15.96 27.39 -38.81
N GLY A 908 -14.66 27.18 -39.01
CA GLY A 908 -13.82 26.28 -38.27
C GLY A 908 -13.77 26.66 -36.77
N ARG A 909 -13.58 27.93 -36.47
CA ARG A 909 -13.60 28.47 -35.07
C ARG A 909 -14.98 28.28 -34.43
N LYS A 910 -16.05 28.61 -35.17
CA LYS A 910 -17.43 28.39 -34.69
C LYS A 910 -17.74 26.91 -34.44
N ALA A 911 -17.26 26.01 -35.31
CA ALA A 911 -17.40 24.57 -35.12
C ALA A 911 -16.71 24.06 -33.88
N ILE A 912 -15.49 24.56 -33.58
CA ILE A 912 -14.78 24.22 -32.32
C ILE A 912 -15.65 24.61 -31.13
N ALA A 913 -16.18 25.84 -31.08
CA ALA A 913 -17.02 26.29 -29.97
C ALA A 913 -18.30 25.45 -29.78
N ILE A 914 -18.94 25.02 -30.88
CA ILE A 914 -20.11 24.13 -30.82
C ILE A 914 -19.71 22.76 -30.31
N ILE A 915 -18.58 22.23 -30.77
CA ILE A 915 -18.11 20.90 -30.37
C ILE A 915 -17.62 20.92 -28.90
N ASP A 916 -16.97 21.97 -28.44
CA ASP A 916 -16.57 22.11 -27.05
C ASP A 916 -17.78 22.09 -26.11
N LYS A 917 -18.86 22.77 -26.48
CA LYS A 917 -20.13 22.71 -25.77
C LYS A 917 -20.78 21.30 -25.82
N LEU A 918 -20.58 20.57 -26.90
CA LEU A 918 -21.01 19.18 -27.02
C LEU A 918 -20.12 18.27 -26.20
N LEU A 919 -18.79 18.47 -26.21
CA LEU A 919 -17.82 17.70 -25.43
C LEU A 919 -17.98 17.89 -23.93
N SER A 920 -18.44 19.04 -23.45
CA SER A 920 -18.75 19.24 -22.04
C SER A 920 -19.87 18.30 -21.52
N ARG A 921 -20.64 17.69 -22.42
CA ARG A 921 -21.75 16.77 -22.12
C ARG A 921 -21.53 15.35 -22.60
N GLN A 922 -20.88 15.17 -23.74
CA GLN A 922 -20.66 13.86 -24.36
C GLN A 922 -19.27 13.78 -24.97
N ARG A 923 -18.34 13.18 -24.25
CA ARG A 923 -16.94 13.02 -24.70
C ARG A 923 -16.78 11.68 -25.43
N THR A 924 -16.90 11.72 -26.76
CA THR A 924 -16.75 10.52 -27.59
C THR A 924 -15.57 10.67 -28.56
N PRO A 925 -14.88 9.58 -28.94
CA PRO A 925 -13.84 9.63 -29.98
C PRO A 925 -14.32 10.26 -31.29
N ALA A 926 -15.61 10.10 -31.64
CA ALA A 926 -16.20 10.74 -32.80
C ALA A 926 -16.28 12.27 -32.66
N HIS A 927 -16.65 12.78 -31.49
CA HIS A 927 -16.69 14.23 -31.24
C HIS A 927 -15.28 14.83 -31.20
N PHE A 928 -14.30 14.13 -30.64
CA PHE A 928 -12.90 14.56 -30.70
C PHE A 928 -12.36 14.56 -32.13
N LEU A 929 -12.76 13.60 -32.99
CA LEU A 929 -12.37 13.60 -34.37
C LEU A 929 -12.99 14.82 -35.12
N LEU A 930 -14.26 15.14 -34.85
CA LEU A 930 -14.88 16.36 -35.39
C LEU A 930 -14.14 17.63 -34.92
N ARG A 931 -13.73 17.70 -33.64
CA ARG A 931 -12.93 18.81 -33.12
C ARG A 931 -11.58 18.94 -33.83
N ALA A 932 -10.93 17.80 -34.11
CA ALA A 932 -9.67 17.79 -34.84
C ALA A 932 -9.86 18.28 -36.30
N GLU A 933 -10.94 17.92 -36.95
CA GLU A 933 -11.28 18.38 -38.28
C GLU A 933 -11.62 19.88 -38.30
N ALA A 934 -12.35 20.39 -37.31
CA ALA A 934 -12.61 21.80 -37.11
C ALA A 934 -11.33 22.60 -36.84
N GLY A 935 -10.42 22.06 -36.01
CA GLY A 935 -9.11 22.67 -35.74
C GLY A 935 -8.26 22.78 -37.01
N ARG A 936 -8.29 21.75 -37.88
CA ARG A 936 -7.64 21.85 -39.21
C ARG A 936 -8.23 22.94 -40.08
N LEU A 937 -9.56 23.06 -40.12
CA LEU A 937 -10.24 24.09 -40.88
C LEU A 937 -9.95 25.52 -40.34
N ALA A 938 -9.92 25.65 -39.03
CA ALA A 938 -9.60 26.88 -38.33
C ALA A 938 -8.11 27.26 -38.41
N ASN A 939 -7.29 26.51 -39.12
CA ASN A 939 -5.84 26.65 -39.20
C ASN A 939 -5.16 26.65 -37.84
N ASP A 940 -5.71 25.89 -36.89
CA ASP A 940 -5.17 25.69 -35.54
C ASP A 940 -4.66 24.24 -35.35
N PRO A 941 -3.41 23.98 -35.73
CA PRO A 941 -2.85 22.64 -35.62
C PRO A 941 -2.73 22.16 -34.16
N LYS A 942 -2.62 23.08 -33.18
CA LYS A 942 -2.57 22.69 -31.76
C LYS A 942 -3.88 22.04 -31.31
N VAL A 943 -5.00 22.68 -31.61
CA VAL A 943 -6.34 22.15 -31.35
C VAL A 943 -6.55 20.82 -32.08
N ALA A 944 -6.13 20.74 -33.36
CA ALA A 944 -6.30 19.53 -34.15
C ALA A 944 -5.50 18.34 -33.62
N TRP A 945 -4.24 18.53 -33.28
CA TRP A 945 -3.40 17.46 -32.70
C TRP A 945 -3.84 17.04 -31.30
N ALA A 946 -4.18 18.02 -30.44
CA ALA A 946 -4.71 17.69 -29.11
C ALA A 946 -5.97 16.82 -29.19
N ALA A 947 -6.90 17.14 -30.09
CA ALA A 947 -8.11 16.36 -30.31
C ALA A 947 -7.83 14.97 -30.91
N LEU A 948 -6.85 14.83 -31.82
CA LEU A 948 -6.43 13.52 -32.34
C LEU A 948 -5.76 12.65 -31.29
N GLU A 949 -5.03 13.24 -30.36
CA GLU A 949 -4.49 12.50 -29.21
C GLU A 949 -5.62 11.87 -28.39
N GLU A 950 -6.70 12.62 -28.15
CA GLU A 950 -7.88 12.11 -27.46
C GLU A 950 -8.52 10.92 -28.21
N VAL A 951 -8.63 11.02 -29.54
CA VAL A 951 -9.10 9.90 -30.39
C VAL A 951 -8.18 8.68 -30.26
N ALA A 952 -6.86 8.89 -30.27
CA ALA A 952 -5.88 7.81 -30.18
C ALA A 952 -5.85 7.13 -28.81
N ARG A 953 -6.21 7.86 -27.75
CA ARG A 953 -6.28 7.38 -26.36
C ARG A 953 -7.56 6.61 -26.06
N GLY A 954 -8.65 6.91 -26.71
CA GLY A 954 -10.01 6.41 -26.43
C GLY A 954 -10.24 4.89 -26.63
N GLY A 955 -9.26 4.05 -26.40
CA GLY A 955 -9.40 2.60 -26.32
C GLY A 955 -9.78 1.92 -27.66
N ARG A 956 -10.82 1.07 -27.68
CA ARG A 956 -11.26 0.36 -28.90
C ARG A 956 -12.10 1.25 -29.79
N ILE A 957 -11.46 2.03 -30.65
CA ILE A 957 -12.14 2.77 -31.71
C ILE A 957 -12.39 1.86 -32.92
N GLY A 958 -13.59 2.00 -33.55
CA GLY A 958 -13.94 1.24 -34.74
C GLY A 958 -12.98 1.52 -35.91
N SER A 959 -12.82 0.54 -36.79
CA SER A 959 -11.87 0.60 -37.93
C SER A 959 -12.07 1.82 -38.82
N ARG A 960 -13.30 2.23 -39.08
CA ARG A 960 -13.64 3.41 -39.89
C ARG A 960 -13.20 4.72 -39.25
N LEU A 961 -13.46 4.91 -37.94
CA LEU A 961 -13.08 6.11 -37.20
C LEU A 961 -11.56 6.21 -37.14
N ARG A 962 -10.89 5.10 -36.87
CA ARG A 962 -9.42 5.00 -36.85
C ARG A 962 -8.81 5.39 -38.19
N ALA A 963 -9.33 4.85 -39.28
CA ALA A 963 -8.85 5.18 -40.63
C ALA A 963 -9.04 6.67 -40.96
N ARG A 964 -10.16 7.28 -40.52
CA ARG A 964 -10.43 8.71 -40.72
C ARG A 964 -9.46 9.58 -39.90
N ALA A 965 -9.23 9.22 -38.61
CA ALA A 965 -8.27 9.89 -37.73
C ALA A 965 -6.83 9.82 -38.28
N LEU A 966 -6.43 8.64 -38.82
CA LEU A 966 -5.11 8.46 -39.40
C LEU A 966 -4.90 9.29 -40.69
N ARG A 967 -5.94 9.38 -41.54
CA ARG A 967 -5.91 10.25 -42.74
C ARG A 967 -5.78 11.72 -42.35
N LEU A 968 -6.50 12.16 -41.31
CA LEU A 968 -6.42 13.53 -40.82
C LEU A 968 -5.03 13.85 -40.24
N ALA A 969 -4.48 12.95 -39.43
CA ALA A 969 -3.14 13.09 -38.86
C ALA A 969 -2.06 13.25 -39.95
N ARG A 970 -2.17 12.46 -41.04
CA ARG A 970 -1.25 12.60 -42.20
C ARG A 970 -1.40 13.93 -42.94
N ARG A 971 -2.62 14.49 -43.02
CA ARG A 971 -2.90 15.79 -43.63
C ARG A 971 -2.43 17.00 -42.82
N LEU A 972 -2.35 16.85 -41.48
CA LEU A 972 -1.82 17.89 -40.59
C LEU A 972 -0.29 18.03 -40.64
N GLY A 973 0.41 17.09 -41.28
CA GLY A 973 1.85 17.15 -41.45
C GLY A 973 2.65 16.69 -40.23
N LYS A 974 3.69 17.45 -39.85
CA LYS A 974 4.61 17.09 -38.75
C LYS A 974 3.87 17.11 -37.41
N PRO A 975 3.82 15.97 -36.68
CA PRO A 975 3.24 15.92 -35.35
C PRO A 975 4.11 16.69 -34.34
N PRO A 976 3.56 17.14 -33.21
CA PRO A 976 4.34 17.60 -32.08
C PRO A 976 5.40 16.55 -31.67
N GLU A 977 6.54 16.99 -31.15
CA GLU A 977 7.71 16.11 -30.89
C GLU A 977 7.38 14.87 -30.03
N ASP A 978 6.42 14.98 -29.11
CA ASP A 978 6.01 13.87 -28.22
C ASP A 978 4.73 13.14 -28.68
N SER A 979 4.26 13.34 -29.90
CA SER A 979 2.97 12.78 -30.32
C SER A 979 3.02 11.27 -30.59
N THR A 980 2.19 10.51 -29.89
CA THR A 980 1.99 9.07 -30.05
C THR A 980 0.79 8.71 -30.95
N VAL A 981 0.15 9.70 -31.56
CA VAL A 981 -1.09 9.56 -32.35
C VAL A 981 -0.93 8.57 -33.49
N ILE A 982 0.05 8.78 -34.36
CA ILE A 982 0.25 7.93 -35.56
C ILE A 982 0.59 6.49 -35.15
N PRO A 983 1.58 6.24 -34.25
CA PRO A 983 1.86 4.88 -33.78
C PRO A 983 0.64 4.17 -33.17
N ARG A 984 -0.18 4.88 -32.37
CA ARG A 984 -1.35 4.26 -31.73
C ARG A 984 -2.48 3.96 -32.71
N LEU A 985 -2.76 4.87 -33.63
CA LEU A 985 -3.79 4.67 -34.63
C LEU A 985 -3.41 3.60 -35.66
N SER A 986 -2.12 3.37 -35.89
CA SER A 986 -1.61 2.35 -36.82
C SER A 986 -1.62 0.91 -36.25
N ARG A 987 -1.73 0.73 -34.94
CA ARG A 987 -1.79 -0.60 -34.31
C ARG A 987 -3.12 -1.30 -34.56
N VAL A 988 -3.07 -2.49 -35.16
CA VAL A 988 -4.27 -3.34 -35.39
C VAL A 988 -4.63 -4.01 -34.04
N PRO A 989 -5.91 -3.94 -33.58
CA PRO A 989 -6.31 -4.67 -32.37
C PRO A 989 -6.24 -6.17 -32.62
N GLY A 990 -5.41 -6.89 -31.88
CA GLY A 990 -5.31 -8.35 -31.94
C GLY A 990 -3.98 -8.92 -32.43
N ALA A 991 -3.06 -8.14 -32.96
CA ALA A 991 -1.70 -8.60 -33.23
C ALA A 991 -0.91 -8.64 -31.92
N ARG A 992 -0.80 -9.82 -31.31
CA ARG A 992 0.19 -10.10 -30.25
C ARG A 992 1.59 -10.05 -30.87
N ARG A 993 2.48 -9.25 -30.32
CA ARG A 993 3.92 -9.54 -30.33
C ARG A 993 4.28 -10.19 -29.02
#